data_d390ccf3e687d7d1a2635c812eb51e4b
#
_entry.id   d390ccf3e687d7d1a2635c812eb51e4b
#
_cell.length_a   1.000
_cell.length_b   1.000
_cell.length_c   1.000
_cell.angle_alpha   90.00
_cell.angle_beta   90.00
_cell.angle_gamma   90.00
#
_symmetry.space_group_name_H-M   'P 1'
#
loop_
_entity.id
_entity.type
_entity.pdbx_description
1 polymer ?
#
loop_
_entity_poly.entity_id
_entity_poly.type
_entity_poly.pdbx_seq_one_letter_code
_entity_poly.pdbx_strand_id
1 'polypeptide(L)'
;MSKPWHYPGARWWKFDFHTHTPASRDTGAWQAAIGTSDELKPQKWLLKFMAAEIDCVAVTDHNTGEWIDLLKAAYAQMKREADAGTPPDGFRELHLFPGVEISVQGGFHLLAIFDPSANSQTISDLLAQVDYQGTRGDSDSVTRIGAAQVVERILAAGGLAIPAHVDADKGLLQVEPGTRKCLMDTNTVIQIMNEAGILALEWTTSTSPKPMVLDELKLRFASVVGSDCHSFKGAAVPGSRYTWIKMARPSLEGLRLALLDGQDVSVRRSDESNDFVPFNTPEHFIESIEIRDARYMGRGKTFASLSLNPYFNALIGGRGTGKSTVVHALRLAYRREKELLLSSEAGQTFKRFNQVAKSRNDEGGLRAETSFCVQVQRDGIPYRLIWRQDGQGHAVEEWDADTGSFKPSVSQSVTEQRFPVRLFSQGQIAALAGDSQHALLKVIDDAAGTQSQQAAFEEAKRAFLVARAQMRELDGKLQEREALTLALQDIQRKLARFEVADHAALLKNYQRTNQQSRELERQFEASVELATHLKTLADDLLVEDLPEGLFDTTEDGPALGIVQALHAAIIKARQEVERVANMLQECGQVLRGEMEASPWFARIGAAKTAYELLKADLQQQGVSDPSEYGRLVKEKQRLETELKKLQALQKQHTELREKAKSLLEQV
;
A
#
# COMPACT_ATOMS: atom_id res chain seq x y z
N MET A 1 19.06 13.77 15.21
CA MET A 1 17.96 14.42 15.94
C MET A 1 16.86 14.73 14.93
N SER A 2 15.64 14.21 15.12
CA SER A 2 14.49 14.55 14.29
C SER A 2 14.21 16.06 14.42
N LYS A 3 13.97 16.74 13.30
CA LYS A 3 13.53 18.15 13.34
C LYS A 3 12.29 18.24 14.23
N PRO A 4 12.19 19.23 15.13
CA PRO A 4 10.99 19.39 15.95
C PRO A 4 9.76 19.59 15.05
N TRP A 5 8.65 18.93 15.40
CA TRP A 5 7.38 19.09 14.69
C TRP A 5 6.89 20.53 14.81
N HIS A 6 6.84 21.25 13.69
CA HIS A 6 6.48 22.67 13.65
C HIS A 6 5.14 22.94 12.93
N TYR A 7 4.48 21.89 12.43
CA TYR A 7 3.21 22.02 11.72
C TYR A 7 2.04 22.21 12.69
N PRO A 8 1.01 22.97 12.30
CA PRO A 8 -0.17 23.19 13.13
C PRO A 8 -1.03 21.91 13.25
N GLY A 9 -1.90 21.90 14.24
CA GLY A 9 -2.85 20.81 14.44
C GLY A 9 -2.29 19.61 15.16
N ALA A 10 -2.81 18.43 14.87
CA ALA A 10 -2.48 17.21 15.59
C ALA A 10 -1.06 16.71 15.32
N ARG A 11 -0.41 16.26 16.37
CA ARG A 11 0.87 15.55 16.36
C ARG A 11 0.84 14.39 17.34
N TRP A 12 1.82 13.52 17.26
CA TRP A 12 1.98 12.44 18.20
C TRP A 12 2.68 12.91 19.46
N TRP A 13 2.18 12.43 20.63
CA TRP A 13 2.69 12.71 21.96
C TRP A 13 2.93 11.38 22.67
N LYS A 14 4.08 11.23 23.33
CA LYS A 14 4.34 10.10 24.22
C LYS A 14 3.55 10.32 25.51
N PHE A 15 2.54 9.51 25.76
CA PHE A 15 1.66 9.59 26.92
C PHE A 15 1.87 8.41 27.83
N ASP A 16 2.27 8.64 29.07
CA ASP A 16 2.28 7.63 30.13
C ASP A 16 0.98 7.72 30.93
N PHE A 17 0.12 6.71 30.75
CA PHE A 17 -1.23 6.70 31.30
C PHE A 17 -1.31 6.33 32.77
N HIS A 18 -0.29 5.65 33.32
CA HIS A 18 -0.33 5.05 34.63
C HIS A 18 0.99 5.23 35.34
N THR A 19 1.02 6.12 36.31
CA THR A 19 2.23 6.42 37.08
C THR A 19 1.91 6.73 38.54
N HIS A 20 2.83 6.33 39.40
CA HIS A 20 2.74 6.61 40.83
C HIS A 20 3.77 7.60 41.31
N THR A 21 3.50 8.19 42.44
CA THR A 21 4.38 9.06 43.21
C THR A 21 4.58 8.46 44.62
N PRO A 22 5.41 9.04 45.47
CA PRO A 22 5.48 8.67 46.86
C PRO A 22 4.17 8.79 47.65
N ALA A 23 3.09 9.35 47.08
CA ALA A 23 1.77 9.35 47.67
C ALA A 23 1.11 7.95 47.68
N SER A 24 1.49 7.07 46.77
CA SER A 24 1.08 5.66 46.78
C SER A 24 1.91 4.86 47.79
N ARG A 25 1.27 4.22 48.74
CA ARG A 25 1.93 3.55 49.89
C ARG A 25 2.57 2.22 49.54
N ASP A 26 2.19 1.60 48.44
CA ASP A 26 2.80 0.39 47.89
C ASP A 26 4.12 0.62 47.16
N THR A 27 4.55 1.86 46.99
CA THR A 27 5.84 2.25 46.47
C THR A 27 6.98 2.04 47.48
N GLY A 28 7.20 0.82 47.93
CA GLY A 28 8.02 0.47 49.09
C GLY A 28 9.42 1.11 49.10
N ALA A 29 10.12 1.14 47.96
CA ALA A 29 11.43 1.79 47.86
C ALA A 29 11.36 3.32 48.07
N TRP A 30 10.31 3.97 47.59
CA TRP A 30 10.07 5.41 47.79
C TRP A 30 9.61 5.69 49.20
N GLN A 31 8.73 4.86 49.77
CA GLN A 31 8.26 5.00 51.17
C GLN A 31 9.44 4.96 52.16
N ALA A 32 10.40 4.04 51.93
CA ALA A 32 11.60 3.94 52.74
C ALA A 32 12.57 5.11 52.60
N ALA A 33 12.49 5.85 51.49
CA ALA A 33 13.39 6.95 51.18
C ALA A 33 12.77 8.36 51.37
N ILE A 34 11.48 8.46 51.71
CA ILE A 34 10.81 9.75 51.98
C ILE A 34 11.57 10.55 53.03
N GLY A 35 11.90 11.79 52.69
CA GLY A 35 12.64 12.71 53.54
C GLY A 35 14.15 12.48 53.61
N THR A 36 14.68 11.41 53.00
CA THR A 36 16.12 11.09 53.00
C THR A 36 16.76 11.13 51.64
N SER A 37 15.98 11.09 50.55
CA SER A 37 16.48 11.08 49.18
C SER A 37 16.06 12.32 48.38
N ASP A 38 17.02 13.02 47.82
CA ASP A 38 16.77 14.13 46.90
C ASP A 38 16.09 13.70 45.59
N GLU A 39 16.17 12.43 45.21
CA GLU A 39 15.51 11.89 44.03
C GLU A 39 13.99 11.87 44.13
N LEU A 40 13.43 11.93 45.37
CA LEU A 40 12.01 11.91 45.65
C LEU A 40 11.38 13.31 45.76
N LYS A 41 12.13 14.38 45.48
CA LYS A 41 11.54 15.72 45.40
C LYS A 41 10.69 15.84 44.12
N PRO A 42 9.55 16.56 44.14
CA PRO A 42 8.71 16.73 42.95
C PRO A 42 9.48 17.16 41.70
N GLN A 43 10.41 18.09 41.82
CA GLN A 43 11.28 18.51 40.70
C GLN A 43 12.10 17.34 40.11
N LYS A 44 12.68 16.49 40.95
CA LYS A 44 13.49 15.34 40.50
C LYS A 44 12.62 14.26 39.87
N TRP A 45 11.42 14.02 40.41
CA TRP A 45 10.43 13.13 39.81
C TRP A 45 10.10 13.56 38.37
N LEU A 46 9.78 14.85 38.17
CA LEU A 46 9.50 15.43 36.85
C LEU A 46 10.67 15.25 35.87
N LEU A 47 11.91 15.54 36.31
CA LEU A 47 13.10 15.39 35.49
C LEU A 47 13.34 13.95 35.04
N LYS A 48 12.93 12.92 35.80
CA LYS A 48 13.01 11.52 35.38
C LYS A 48 12.12 11.22 34.18
N PHE A 49 10.88 11.74 34.17
CA PHE A 49 9.96 11.62 33.01
C PHE A 49 10.43 12.45 31.82
N MET A 50 10.97 13.64 32.07
CA MET A 50 11.59 14.47 31.03
C MET A 50 12.80 13.78 30.37
N ALA A 51 13.67 13.14 31.17
CA ALA A 51 14.82 12.38 30.66
C ALA A 51 14.41 11.13 29.86
N ALA A 52 13.24 10.54 30.19
CA ALA A 52 12.62 9.45 29.44
C ALA A 52 11.89 9.91 28.17
N GLU A 53 11.96 11.21 27.86
CA GLU A 53 11.28 11.84 26.72
C GLU A 53 9.75 11.65 26.70
N ILE A 54 9.11 11.50 27.86
CA ILE A 54 7.66 11.48 27.99
C ILE A 54 7.14 12.91 27.80
N ASP A 55 6.11 13.10 26.97
CA ASP A 55 5.50 14.41 26.69
C ASP A 55 4.30 14.70 27.62
N CYS A 56 3.54 13.67 27.94
CA CYS A 56 2.35 13.73 28.79
C CYS A 56 2.40 12.62 29.83
N VAL A 57 2.07 12.92 31.07
CA VAL A 57 2.03 11.94 32.15
C VAL A 57 0.74 12.11 32.98
N ALA A 58 0.01 11.02 33.16
CA ALA A 58 -1.09 10.96 34.12
C ALA A 58 -0.54 10.54 35.49
N VAL A 59 -0.77 11.35 36.49
CA VAL A 59 -0.39 11.07 37.88
C VAL A 59 -1.58 10.37 38.55
N THR A 60 -1.48 9.07 38.76
CA THR A 60 -2.59 8.18 39.08
C THR A 60 -2.33 7.39 40.36
N ASP A 61 -1.91 8.07 41.43
CA ASP A 61 -1.68 7.44 42.75
C ASP A 61 -2.92 6.71 43.24
N HIS A 62 -2.72 5.64 43.98
CA HIS A 62 -3.81 4.86 44.60
C HIS A 62 -4.67 5.71 45.51
N ASN A 63 -5.91 5.91 45.14
CA ASN A 63 -6.94 6.55 45.97
C ASN A 63 -6.50 7.89 46.62
N THR A 64 -5.59 8.65 45.98
CA THR A 64 -5.10 9.94 46.46
C THR A 64 -4.67 10.86 45.33
N GLY A 65 -4.69 12.17 45.53
CA GLY A 65 -4.14 13.18 44.61
C GLY A 65 -3.12 14.09 45.30
N GLU A 66 -2.55 13.67 46.41
CA GLU A 66 -1.73 14.50 47.29
C GLU A 66 -0.53 15.15 46.59
N TRP A 67 0.13 14.43 45.65
CA TRP A 67 1.33 14.95 44.96
C TRP A 67 1.03 15.82 43.75
N ILE A 68 -0.20 15.86 43.26
CA ILE A 68 -0.58 16.60 42.03
C ILE A 68 -0.18 18.08 42.12
N ASP A 69 -0.59 18.77 43.21
CA ASP A 69 -0.32 20.20 43.34
C ASP A 69 1.16 20.47 43.61
N LEU A 70 1.87 19.57 44.27
CA LEU A 70 3.32 19.66 44.46
C LEU A 70 4.07 19.54 43.16
N LEU A 71 3.71 18.60 42.30
CA LEU A 71 4.27 18.42 40.98
C LEU A 71 3.98 19.63 40.08
N LYS A 72 2.76 20.14 40.07
CA LYS A 72 2.36 21.33 39.30
C LYS A 72 3.13 22.57 39.74
N ALA A 73 3.29 22.77 41.05
CA ALA A 73 4.05 23.88 41.61
C ALA A 73 5.54 23.80 41.21
N ALA A 74 6.15 22.60 41.32
CA ALA A 74 7.52 22.36 40.91
C ALA A 74 7.73 22.58 39.41
N TYR A 75 6.83 22.07 38.57
CA TYR A 75 6.87 22.30 37.13
C TYR A 75 6.75 23.76 36.75
N ALA A 76 5.82 24.49 37.37
CA ALA A 76 5.63 25.91 37.14
C ALA A 76 6.88 26.73 37.52
N GLN A 77 7.61 26.33 38.57
CA GLN A 77 8.88 26.95 38.95
C GLN A 77 9.95 26.69 37.89
N MET A 78 10.15 25.43 37.48
CA MET A 78 11.12 25.03 36.44
C MET A 78 10.85 25.74 35.11
N LYS A 79 9.57 25.89 34.73
CA LYS A 79 9.17 26.61 33.52
C LYS A 79 9.49 28.10 33.61
N ARG A 80 9.26 28.77 34.75
CA ARG A 80 9.66 30.18 34.93
C ARG A 80 11.17 30.37 34.79
N GLU A 81 11.97 29.45 35.32
CA GLU A 81 13.42 29.45 35.18
C GLU A 81 13.84 29.27 33.72
N ALA A 82 13.19 28.36 32.99
CA ALA A 82 13.43 28.15 31.58
C ALA A 82 13.04 29.34 30.71
N ASP A 83 11.88 29.97 30.98
CA ASP A 83 11.41 31.17 30.30
C ASP A 83 12.32 32.38 30.58
N ALA A 84 13.01 32.40 31.74
CA ALA A 84 14.02 33.39 32.10
C ALA A 84 15.43 33.10 31.48
N GLY A 85 15.59 32.01 30.70
CA GLY A 85 16.84 31.63 30.05
C GLY A 85 17.81 30.81 30.92
N THR A 86 17.36 30.34 32.07
CA THR A 86 18.14 29.53 33.02
C THR A 86 17.43 28.20 33.34
N PRO A 87 17.12 27.37 32.33
CA PRO A 87 16.41 26.11 32.56
C PRO A 87 17.23 25.19 33.48
N PRO A 88 16.57 24.44 34.38
CA PRO A 88 17.22 23.34 35.08
C PRO A 88 17.81 22.33 34.10
N ASP A 89 18.92 21.71 34.45
CA ASP A 89 19.54 20.71 33.61
C ASP A 89 18.57 19.54 33.34
N GLY A 90 18.42 19.17 32.05
CA GLY A 90 17.46 18.15 31.61
C GLY A 90 15.98 18.62 31.50
N PHE A 91 15.71 19.91 31.71
CA PHE A 91 14.35 20.46 31.55
C PHE A 91 13.88 20.35 30.10
N ARG A 92 12.64 19.84 29.93
CA ARG A 92 11.86 19.90 28.69
C ARG A 92 10.38 20.08 29.03
N GLU A 93 9.58 20.45 28.07
CA GLU A 93 8.14 20.57 28.27
C GLU A 93 7.51 19.22 28.63
N LEU A 94 6.69 19.19 29.66
CA LEU A 94 5.96 18.03 30.15
C LEU A 94 4.55 18.45 30.57
N HIS A 95 3.53 17.71 30.11
CA HIS A 95 2.14 18.00 30.41
C HIS A 95 1.62 17.03 31.46
N LEU A 96 1.22 17.58 32.64
CA LEU A 96 0.70 16.82 33.75
C LEU A 96 -0.82 16.70 33.65
N PHE A 97 -1.32 15.46 33.63
CA PHE A 97 -2.72 15.13 33.73
C PHE A 97 -3.03 14.64 35.14
N PRO A 98 -3.73 15.42 35.97
CA PRO A 98 -4.21 14.96 37.26
C PRO A 98 -5.08 13.73 37.10
N GLY A 99 -4.86 12.72 37.92
CA GLY A 99 -5.62 11.50 37.91
C GLY A 99 -5.58 10.78 39.23
N VAL A 100 -6.19 9.63 39.30
CA VAL A 100 -6.19 8.72 40.45
C VAL A 100 -6.48 7.31 39.96
N GLU A 101 -5.82 6.33 40.54
CA GLU A 101 -6.17 4.93 40.40
C GLU A 101 -7.10 4.56 41.56
N ILE A 102 -8.37 4.29 41.22
CA ILE A 102 -9.43 4.00 42.20
C ILE A 102 -9.60 2.49 42.33
N SER A 103 -9.44 1.96 43.53
CA SER A 103 -9.82 0.60 43.84
C SER A 103 -11.34 0.48 43.99
N VAL A 104 -11.99 -0.24 43.07
CA VAL A 104 -13.46 -0.29 43.01
C VAL A 104 -14.04 -1.59 43.59
N GLN A 105 -15.31 -1.55 43.93
CA GLN A 105 -16.04 -2.75 44.31
C GLN A 105 -15.96 -3.81 43.21
N GLY A 106 -15.54 -5.01 43.55
CA GLY A 106 -15.19 -6.07 42.59
C GLY A 106 -13.70 -6.40 42.58
N GLY A 107 -12.86 -5.58 43.22
CA GLY A 107 -11.44 -5.86 43.45
C GLY A 107 -10.53 -5.55 42.27
N PHE A 108 -10.95 -4.69 41.35
CA PHE A 108 -10.12 -4.21 40.22
C PHE A 108 -9.94 -2.69 40.30
N HIS A 109 -9.07 -2.17 39.44
CA HIS A 109 -8.71 -0.76 39.45
C HIS A 109 -9.25 -0.02 38.21
N LEU A 110 -9.64 1.26 38.46
CA LEU A 110 -10.03 2.22 37.42
C LEU A 110 -9.13 3.45 37.49
N LEU A 111 -8.51 3.83 36.36
CA LEU A 111 -7.89 5.15 36.23
C LEU A 111 -8.98 6.20 35.96
N ALA A 112 -8.98 7.25 36.75
CA ALA A 112 -9.73 8.46 36.48
C ALA A 112 -8.71 9.55 36.07
N ILE A 113 -8.78 10.07 34.85
CA ILE A 113 -7.85 11.06 34.32
C ILE A 113 -8.60 12.35 34.03
N PHE A 114 -8.03 13.49 34.43
CA PHE A 114 -8.62 14.79 34.30
C PHE A 114 -7.79 15.74 33.42
N ASP A 115 -8.39 16.83 32.99
CA ASP A 115 -7.73 17.88 32.24
C ASP A 115 -6.52 18.45 33.01
N PRO A 116 -5.43 18.85 32.35
CA PRO A 116 -4.28 19.48 33.00
C PRO A 116 -4.61 20.68 33.92
N SER A 117 -5.76 21.30 33.77
CA SER A 117 -6.24 22.37 34.66
C SER A 117 -6.74 21.89 36.03
N ALA A 118 -7.13 20.63 36.17
CA ALA A 118 -7.59 20.03 37.44
C ALA A 118 -6.47 20.01 38.50
N ASN A 119 -6.81 19.76 39.76
CA ASN A 119 -5.91 19.79 40.91
C ASN A 119 -6.21 18.66 41.94
N SER A 120 -5.50 18.62 43.05
CA SER A 120 -5.70 17.62 44.10
C SER A 120 -7.10 17.64 44.71
N GLN A 121 -7.76 18.82 44.75
CA GLN A 121 -9.14 18.93 45.26
C GLN A 121 -10.14 18.19 44.36
N THR A 122 -9.96 18.26 43.04
CA THR A 122 -10.77 17.49 42.07
C THR A 122 -10.76 15.98 42.39
N ILE A 123 -9.59 15.45 42.72
CA ILE A 123 -9.44 14.04 43.11
C ILE A 123 -10.12 13.76 44.46
N SER A 124 -9.92 14.66 45.42
CA SER A 124 -10.53 14.51 46.75
C SER A 124 -12.07 14.51 46.70
N ASP A 125 -12.64 15.41 45.89
CA ASP A 125 -14.08 15.51 45.66
C ASP A 125 -14.63 14.26 44.98
N LEU A 126 -13.92 13.73 43.95
CA LEU A 126 -14.31 12.49 43.30
C LEU A 126 -14.30 11.32 44.28
N LEU A 127 -13.23 11.17 45.08
CA LEU A 127 -13.12 10.07 46.04
C LEU A 127 -14.19 10.12 47.12
N ALA A 128 -14.65 11.32 47.50
CA ALA A 128 -15.82 11.49 48.36
C ALA A 128 -17.13 11.08 47.66
N GLN A 129 -17.30 11.44 46.37
CA GLN A 129 -18.50 11.10 45.60
C GLN A 129 -18.63 9.59 45.31
N VAL A 130 -17.51 8.86 45.25
CA VAL A 130 -17.51 7.39 45.09
C VAL A 130 -17.49 6.64 46.40
N ASP A 131 -17.68 7.36 47.51
CA ASP A 131 -17.73 6.83 48.90
C ASP A 131 -16.52 5.94 49.23
N TYR A 132 -15.32 6.41 48.89
CA TYR A 132 -14.07 5.75 49.27
C TYR A 132 -13.73 6.09 50.74
N GLN A 133 -13.78 5.11 51.61
CA GLN A 133 -13.53 5.26 53.04
C GLN A 133 -12.19 4.65 53.51
N GLY A 134 -11.41 4.11 52.58
CA GLY A 134 -10.10 3.54 52.86
C GLY A 134 -9.02 4.59 53.16
N THR A 135 -7.84 4.09 53.49
CA THR A 135 -6.66 4.94 53.67
C THR A 135 -6.19 5.52 52.34
N ARG A 136 -5.96 6.84 52.31
CA ARG A 136 -5.42 7.50 51.11
C ARG A 136 -4.02 6.95 50.79
N GLY A 137 -3.77 6.68 49.52
CA GLY A 137 -2.51 6.11 49.04
C GLY A 137 -2.47 4.57 49.12
N ASP A 138 -3.47 3.92 49.70
CA ASP A 138 -3.54 2.47 49.85
C ASP A 138 -4.46 1.83 48.79
N SER A 139 -4.09 0.67 48.28
CA SER A 139 -4.83 -0.07 47.25
C SER A 139 -5.74 -1.18 47.80
N ASP A 140 -5.72 -1.44 49.12
CA ASP A 140 -6.41 -2.58 49.72
C ASP A 140 -7.90 -2.34 50.04
N SER A 141 -8.32 -1.09 50.12
CA SER A 141 -9.72 -0.72 50.33
C SER A 141 -10.39 -0.38 48.99
N VAL A 142 -11.70 -0.64 48.90
CA VAL A 142 -12.48 -0.37 47.68
C VAL A 142 -13.60 0.65 47.95
N THR A 143 -14.14 1.22 46.86
CA THR A 143 -15.33 2.09 46.91
C THR A 143 -16.54 1.34 47.45
N ARG A 144 -17.47 2.05 48.11
CA ARG A 144 -18.73 1.45 48.61
C ARG A 144 -19.83 1.41 47.55
N ILE A 145 -19.70 2.21 46.47
CA ILE A 145 -20.60 2.14 45.32
C ILE A 145 -20.02 1.21 44.25
N GLY A 146 -20.89 0.63 43.42
CA GLY A 146 -20.49 -0.30 42.34
C GLY A 146 -19.65 0.37 41.24
N ALA A 147 -18.85 -0.43 40.56
CA ALA A 147 -17.90 0.06 39.56
C ALA A 147 -18.55 0.87 38.43
N ALA A 148 -19.73 0.46 37.90
CA ALA A 148 -20.46 1.23 36.90
C ALA A 148 -20.83 2.64 37.40
N GLN A 149 -21.28 2.74 38.66
CA GLN A 149 -21.55 4.04 39.27
C GLN A 149 -20.28 4.86 39.47
N VAL A 150 -19.14 4.23 39.75
CA VAL A 150 -17.85 4.94 39.82
C VAL A 150 -17.52 5.55 38.46
N VAL A 151 -17.70 4.80 37.37
CA VAL A 151 -17.52 5.34 36.00
C VAL A 151 -18.42 6.54 35.77
N GLU A 152 -19.72 6.46 36.09
CA GLU A 152 -20.65 7.60 35.98
C GLU A 152 -20.17 8.83 36.76
N ARG A 153 -19.64 8.64 37.99
CA ARG A 153 -19.12 9.74 38.81
C ARG A 153 -17.85 10.38 38.20
N ILE A 154 -16.94 9.56 37.67
CA ILE A 154 -15.74 10.07 36.95
C ILE A 154 -16.17 10.95 35.78
N LEU A 155 -17.12 10.48 34.97
CA LEU A 155 -17.64 11.22 33.82
C LEU A 155 -18.36 12.51 34.23
N ALA A 156 -19.21 12.43 35.26
CA ALA A 156 -19.93 13.59 35.81
C ALA A 156 -18.95 14.65 36.38
N ALA A 157 -17.81 14.23 36.92
CA ALA A 157 -16.73 15.10 37.36
C ALA A 157 -15.89 15.66 36.22
N GLY A 158 -16.22 15.32 34.98
CA GLY A 158 -15.49 15.76 33.77
C GLY A 158 -14.18 15.01 33.51
N GLY A 159 -14.02 13.80 34.00
CA GLY A 159 -12.87 12.93 33.80
C GLY A 159 -13.08 11.88 32.72
N LEU A 160 -12.04 11.11 32.42
CA LEU A 160 -12.07 9.88 31.61
C LEU A 160 -11.84 8.68 32.52
N ALA A 161 -12.64 7.63 32.34
CA ALA A 161 -12.51 6.37 33.06
C ALA A 161 -11.84 5.32 32.18
N ILE A 162 -10.74 4.73 32.65
CA ILE A 162 -9.98 3.69 31.94
C ILE A 162 -9.76 2.53 32.91
N PRO A 163 -10.30 1.34 32.65
CA PRO A 163 -9.95 0.14 33.43
C PRO A 163 -8.45 -0.12 33.37
N ALA A 164 -7.80 -0.20 34.53
CA ALA A 164 -6.34 -0.34 34.65
C ALA A 164 -5.92 -1.79 34.48
N HIS A 165 -4.74 -2.00 33.87
CA HIS A 165 -4.05 -3.30 33.68
C HIS A 165 -5.05 -4.48 33.60
N VAL A 166 -6.04 -4.36 32.68
CA VAL A 166 -7.25 -5.20 32.63
C VAL A 166 -7.00 -6.70 32.57
N ASP A 167 -5.84 -7.14 32.10
CA ASP A 167 -5.42 -8.52 31.91
C ASP A 167 -4.56 -9.09 33.06
N ALA A 168 -4.16 -8.24 34.00
CA ALA A 168 -3.32 -8.61 35.13
C ALA A 168 -4.15 -8.88 36.43
N ASP A 169 -3.44 -9.14 37.51
CA ASP A 169 -4.05 -9.21 38.85
C ASP A 169 -4.78 -7.89 39.20
N LYS A 170 -5.95 -7.99 39.84
CA LYS A 170 -6.85 -6.84 40.06
C LYS A 170 -7.30 -6.15 38.76
N GLY A 171 -7.29 -6.84 37.60
CA GLY A 171 -7.79 -6.36 36.32
C GLY A 171 -9.22 -6.81 36.02
N LEU A 172 -10.05 -5.93 35.44
CA LEU A 172 -11.45 -6.20 35.07
C LEU A 172 -11.62 -7.41 34.14
N LEU A 173 -10.68 -7.64 33.26
CA LEU A 173 -10.72 -8.65 32.18
C LEU A 173 -9.72 -9.80 32.42
N GLN A 174 -9.21 -9.95 33.62
CA GLN A 174 -8.36 -11.10 33.97
C GLN A 174 -9.07 -12.41 33.63
N VAL A 175 -8.38 -13.34 32.95
CA VAL A 175 -8.94 -14.62 32.51
C VAL A 175 -8.47 -15.79 33.37
N GLU A 176 -9.28 -16.84 33.42
CA GLU A 176 -8.86 -18.13 33.98
C GLU A 176 -7.68 -18.68 33.19
N PRO A 177 -6.60 -19.19 33.83
CA PRO A 177 -5.42 -19.70 33.14
C PRO A 177 -5.74 -20.72 32.04
N GLY A 178 -5.22 -20.51 30.85
CA GLY A 178 -5.44 -21.39 29.68
C GLY A 178 -6.82 -21.27 29.02
N THR A 179 -7.62 -20.29 29.42
CA THR A 179 -8.95 -20.00 28.85
C THR A 179 -9.05 -18.57 28.35
N ARG A 180 -10.18 -18.22 27.73
CA ARG A 180 -10.57 -16.83 27.40
C ARG A 180 -11.76 -16.35 28.26
N LYS A 181 -12.07 -17.05 29.35
CA LYS A 181 -13.19 -16.73 30.25
C LYS A 181 -12.70 -15.78 31.34
N CYS A 182 -13.37 -14.65 31.54
CA CYS A 182 -13.07 -13.75 32.65
C CYS A 182 -13.29 -14.41 34.01
N LEU A 183 -12.44 -14.08 34.97
CA LEU A 183 -12.68 -14.43 36.40
C LEU A 183 -13.89 -13.71 36.96
N MET A 184 -14.10 -12.46 36.52
CA MET A 184 -15.28 -11.68 36.90
C MET A 184 -16.53 -12.17 36.17
N ASP A 185 -17.70 -12.05 36.81
CA ASP A 185 -18.98 -12.37 36.18
C ASP A 185 -19.21 -11.57 34.88
N THR A 186 -19.60 -12.29 33.83
CA THR A 186 -19.77 -11.74 32.49
C THR A 186 -20.79 -10.59 32.44
N ASN A 187 -21.90 -10.69 33.18
CA ASN A 187 -22.91 -9.62 33.20
C ASN A 187 -22.38 -8.35 33.87
N THR A 188 -21.57 -8.49 34.92
CA THR A 188 -20.89 -7.36 35.57
C THR A 188 -19.91 -6.70 34.65
N VAL A 189 -19.09 -7.48 33.89
CA VAL A 189 -18.18 -6.95 32.89
C VAL A 189 -18.96 -6.21 31.79
N ILE A 190 -20.03 -6.79 31.26
CA ILE A 190 -20.87 -6.18 30.22
C ILE A 190 -21.49 -4.88 30.73
N GLN A 191 -22.00 -4.84 31.96
CA GLN A 191 -22.57 -3.63 32.53
C GLN A 191 -21.56 -2.50 32.60
N ILE A 192 -20.36 -2.77 33.12
CA ILE A 192 -19.29 -1.77 33.23
C ILE A 192 -18.83 -1.31 31.84
N MET A 193 -18.60 -2.24 30.90
CA MET A 193 -18.09 -1.94 29.55
C MET A 193 -19.09 -1.20 28.66
N ASN A 194 -20.39 -1.31 28.94
CA ASN A 194 -21.43 -0.59 28.22
C ASN A 194 -21.57 0.88 28.66
N GLU A 195 -20.88 1.30 29.72
CA GLU A 195 -20.85 2.70 30.10
C GLU A 195 -20.21 3.54 28.98
N ALA A 196 -20.96 4.51 28.47
CA ALA A 196 -20.61 5.28 27.27
C ALA A 196 -19.29 6.07 27.37
N GLY A 197 -18.72 6.19 28.56
CA GLY A 197 -17.49 6.92 28.84
C GLY A 197 -16.23 6.08 28.88
N ILE A 198 -16.31 4.77 28.79
CA ILE A 198 -15.13 3.91 28.65
C ILE A 198 -14.72 3.90 27.18
N LEU A 199 -13.62 4.55 26.87
CA LEU A 199 -13.09 4.70 25.51
C LEU A 199 -11.82 3.87 25.29
N ALA A 200 -11.15 3.48 26.37
CA ALA A 200 -9.89 2.75 26.32
C ALA A 200 -9.79 1.71 27.43
N LEU A 201 -8.95 0.73 27.23
CA LEU A 201 -8.56 -0.30 28.18
C LEU A 201 -7.04 -0.30 28.31
N GLU A 202 -6.53 -0.28 29.52
CA GLU A 202 -5.09 -0.42 29.75
C GLU A 202 -4.72 -1.91 29.81
N TRP A 203 -3.96 -2.38 28.85
CA TRP A 203 -3.43 -3.74 28.78
C TRP A 203 -1.97 -3.77 29.19
N THR A 204 -1.55 -4.79 29.95
CA THR A 204 -0.15 -4.92 30.37
C THR A 204 0.77 -5.26 29.19
N THR A 205 0.27 -5.99 28.19
CA THR A 205 1.00 -6.33 26.96
C THR A 205 0.06 -6.37 25.76
N SER A 206 0.60 -6.02 24.58
CA SER A 206 -0.14 -6.06 23.31
C SER A 206 -0.55 -7.49 22.89
N THR A 207 0.13 -8.50 23.41
CA THR A 207 -0.08 -9.92 23.07
C THR A 207 -1.02 -10.65 24.03
N SER A 208 -1.56 -9.99 25.05
CA SER A 208 -2.49 -10.59 26.01
C SER A 208 -3.73 -11.18 25.31
N PRO A 209 -4.15 -12.41 25.69
CA PRO A 209 -5.33 -13.04 25.11
C PRO A 209 -6.58 -12.25 25.47
N LYS A 210 -7.32 -11.84 24.44
CA LYS A 210 -8.58 -11.08 24.66
C LYS A 210 -9.69 -12.01 25.13
N PRO A 211 -10.42 -11.67 26.20
CA PRO A 211 -11.54 -12.46 26.71
C PRO A 211 -12.68 -12.57 25.69
N MET A 212 -13.44 -13.68 25.76
CA MET A 212 -14.59 -13.89 24.87
C MET A 212 -15.68 -12.81 25.00
N VAL A 213 -15.87 -12.24 26.17
CA VAL A 213 -16.85 -11.18 26.41
C VAL A 213 -16.64 -9.96 25.51
N LEU A 214 -15.40 -9.68 25.08
CA LEU A 214 -15.12 -8.59 24.15
C LEU A 214 -15.58 -8.89 22.71
N ASP A 215 -15.65 -10.16 22.32
CA ASP A 215 -16.18 -10.57 21.02
C ASP A 215 -17.70 -10.36 20.94
N GLU A 216 -18.39 -10.49 22.09
CA GLU A 216 -19.85 -10.29 22.24
C GLU A 216 -20.21 -8.79 22.29
N LEU A 217 -19.35 -7.98 22.92
CA LEU A 217 -19.49 -6.54 22.97
C LEU A 217 -19.11 -5.95 21.59
N LYS A 218 -20.09 -5.52 20.82
CA LYS A 218 -19.87 -4.83 19.53
C LYS A 218 -19.23 -3.43 19.68
N LEU A 219 -18.57 -3.17 20.79
CA LEU A 219 -17.92 -1.91 21.12
C LEU A 219 -16.42 -1.99 20.75
N ARG A 220 -15.86 -0.86 20.38
CA ARG A 220 -14.42 -0.72 20.13
C ARG A 220 -13.80 0.12 21.22
N PHE A 221 -12.76 -0.38 21.84
CA PHE A 221 -11.98 0.31 22.85
C PHE A 221 -10.55 0.50 22.34
N ALA A 222 -9.99 1.68 22.57
CA ALA A 222 -8.57 1.90 22.34
C ALA A 222 -7.75 1.06 23.33
N SER A 223 -6.66 0.46 22.88
CA SER A 223 -5.71 -0.25 23.74
C SER A 223 -4.60 0.71 24.14
N VAL A 224 -4.46 0.99 25.42
CA VAL A 224 -3.41 1.85 25.96
C VAL A 224 -2.47 1.06 26.87
N VAL A 225 -1.29 1.63 27.15
CA VAL A 225 -0.33 1.10 28.13
C VAL A 225 0.35 2.27 28.84
N GLY A 226 0.52 2.15 30.15
CA GLY A 226 1.34 3.03 30.98
C GLY A 226 2.55 2.29 31.55
N SER A 227 3.48 3.02 32.17
CA SER A 227 4.65 2.43 32.81
C SER A 227 4.30 1.66 34.08
N ASP A 228 3.24 2.08 34.75
CA ASP A 228 2.87 1.61 36.11
C ASP A 228 4.07 1.74 37.07
N CYS A 229 4.70 2.93 37.01
CA CYS A 229 6.00 3.21 37.61
C CYS A 229 5.87 3.39 39.13
N HIS A 230 6.38 2.45 39.90
CA HIS A 230 6.45 2.50 41.35
C HIS A 230 7.86 2.80 41.89
N SER A 231 8.84 2.92 41.03
CA SER A 231 10.23 3.25 41.40
C SER A 231 11.02 3.77 40.18
N PHE A 232 12.20 4.39 40.42
CA PHE A 232 13.13 4.77 39.35
C PHE A 232 14.13 3.65 39.01
N LYS A 233 13.92 2.44 39.50
CA LYS A 233 14.78 1.27 39.28
C LYS A 233 13.91 0.06 38.93
N GLY A 234 14.45 -0.85 38.11
CA GLY A 234 13.75 -2.08 37.73
C GLY A 234 13.16 -2.01 36.33
N ALA A 235 12.10 -2.75 36.07
CA ALA A 235 11.47 -2.85 34.76
C ALA A 235 10.40 -1.77 34.51
N ALA A 236 9.60 -1.43 35.53
CA ALA A 236 8.56 -0.41 35.46
C ALA A 236 9.15 0.95 35.90
N VAL A 237 9.86 1.61 35.01
CA VAL A 237 10.46 2.94 35.23
C VAL A 237 9.85 3.97 34.28
N PRO A 238 10.02 5.27 34.53
CA PRO A 238 9.54 6.31 33.60
C PRO A 238 9.95 6.01 32.16
N GLY A 239 8.99 5.99 31.23
CA GLY A 239 9.23 5.75 29.81
C GLY A 239 9.47 4.30 29.40
N SER A 240 9.42 3.32 30.35
CA SER A 240 9.55 1.89 30.00
C SER A 240 8.41 1.40 29.12
N ARG A 241 7.21 1.94 29.32
CA ARG A 241 6.01 1.72 28.52
C ARG A 241 5.23 3.03 28.41
N TYR A 242 4.69 3.28 27.24
CA TYR A 242 3.86 4.47 26.98
C TYR A 242 2.97 4.23 25.77
N THR A 243 2.04 5.12 25.55
CA THR A 243 1.17 5.10 24.38
C THR A 243 1.39 6.39 23.58
N TRP A 244 1.59 6.27 22.27
CA TRP A 244 1.53 7.41 21.37
C TRP A 244 0.08 7.84 21.18
N ILE A 245 -0.21 9.09 21.50
CA ILE A 245 -1.52 9.73 21.36
C ILE A 245 -1.42 10.90 20.37
N LYS A 246 -2.28 10.89 19.36
CA LYS A 246 -2.33 11.93 18.35
C LYS A 246 -3.37 12.98 18.73
N MET A 247 -2.93 14.16 19.11
CA MET A 247 -3.80 15.28 19.49
C MET A 247 -3.17 16.63 19.13
N ALA A 248 -4.00 17.66 18.93
CA ALA A 248 -3.53 18.99 18.57
C ALA A 248 -2.81 19.69 19.74
N ARG A 249 -3.28 19.46 20.94
CA ARG A 249 -2.68 19.96 22.19
C ARG A 249 -2.98 18.98 23.33
N PRO A 250 -2.11 18.85 24.30
CA PRO A 250 -2.34 18.08 25.50
C PRO A 250 -3.52 18.65 26.31
N SER A 251 -4.67 18.02 26.19
CA SER A 251 -5.90 18.36 26.92
C SER A 251 -6.77 17.11 27.05
N LEU A 252 -7.67 17.08 28.03
CA LEU A 252 -8.57 15.95 28.20
C LEU A 252 -9.46 15.73 26.98
N GLU A 253 -9.94 16.80 26.34
CA GLU A 253 -10.75 16.68 25.12
C GLU A 253 -9.91 16.16 23.93
N GLY A 254 -8.65 16.59 23.79
CA GLY A 254 -7.72 16.04 22.79
C GLY A 254 -7.49 14.54 22.99
N LEU A 255 -7.32 14.11 24.26
CA LEU A 255 -7.19 12.72 24.64
C LEU A 255 -8.48 11.93 24.34
N ARG A 256 -9.64 12.47 24.73
CA ARG A 256 -10.96 11.86 24.46
C ARG A 256 -11.19 11.61 22.97
N LEU A 257 -10.90 12.61 22.14
CA LEU A 257 -11.03 12.49 20.67
C LEU A 257 -10.07 11.46 20.09
N ALA A 258 -8.82 11.41 20.57
CA ALA A 258 -7.86 10.41 20.14
C ALA A 258 -8.29 8.97 20.48
N LEU A 259 -8.82 8.76 21.70
CA LEU A 259 -9.34 7.46 22.13
C LEU A 259 -10.58 7.04 21.34
N LEU A 260 -11.46 7.96 20.98
CA LEU A 260 -12.62 7.71 20.11
C LEU A 260 -12.21 7.34 18.68
N ASP A 261 -11.19 8.00 18.15
CA ASP A 261 -10.62 7.71 16.83
C ASP A 261 -9.93 6.33 16.82
N GLY A 262 -9.32 5.96 17.92
CA GLY A 262 -8.96 4.60 18.29
C GLY A 262 -7.60 4.12 17.78
N GLN A 263 -7.44 2.80 17.90
CA GLN A 263 -6.23 2.08 17.55
C GLN A 263 -5.92 2.23 16.06
N ASP A 264 -4.63 2.30 15.75
CA ASP A 264 -4.09 2.45 14.39
C ASP A 264 -4.32 3.80 13.70
N VAL A 265 -5.14 4.67 14.25
CA VAL A 265 -5.40 6.02 13.73
C VAL A 265 -4.80 7.10 14.62
N SER A 266 -5.20 7.18 15.87
CA SER A 266 -4.75 8.20 16.84
C SER A 266 -4.15 7.61 18.12
N VAL A 267 -4.09 6.28 18.23
CA VAL A 267 -3.52 5.54 19.37
C VAL A 267 -2.54 4.48 18.86
N ARG A 268 -1.33 4.44 19.43
CA ARG A 268 -0.31 3.42 19.18
C ARG A 268 0.42 3.09 20.46
N ARG A 269 0.54 1.83 20.78
CA ARG A 269 1.26 1.38 21.98
C ARG A 269 2.77 1.27 21.69
N SER A 270 3.59 1.49 22.72
CA SER A 270 5.05 1.34 22.62
C SER A 270 5.53 -0.10 22.48
N ASP A 271 4.69 -1.08 22.85
CA ASP A 271 4.97 -2.53 22.78
C ASP A 271 4.36 -3.22 21.53
N GLU A 272 3.84 -2.45 20.59
CA GLU A 272 3.44 -2.92 19.26
C GLU A 272 4.63 -2.88 18.28
N SER A 273 4.45 -3.43 17.06
CA SER A 273 5.54 -3.59 16.08
C SER A 273 6.31 -2.30 15.75
N ASN A 274 7.60 -2.43 15.48
CA ASN A 274 8.58 -1.35 15.41
C ASN A 274 8.55 -0.45 14.15
N ASP A 275 7.59 -0.60 13.25
CA ASP A 275 7.57 0.14 11.97
C ASP A 275 6.91 1.53 12.08
N PHE A 276 6.43 1.89 13.26
CA PHE A 276 5.77 3.17 13.50
C PHE A 276 6.77 4.31 13.69
N VAL A 277 6.75 5.28 12.77
CA VAL A 277 7.53 6.51 12.85
C VAL A 277 6.60 7.70 13.07
N PRO A 278 6.50 8.23 14.30
CA PRO A 278 5.47 9.21 14.67
C PRO A 278 5.57 10.56 13.96
N PHE A 279 6.77 10.92 13.47
CA PHE A 279 7.04 12.21 12.83
C PHE A 279 7.39 12.07 11.35
N ASN A 280 7.05 10.93 10.74
CA ASN A 280 7.16 10.78 9.30
C ASN A 280 6.19 11.74 8.62
N THR A 281 6.60 12.34 7.50
CA THR A 281 5.75 13.20 6.68
C THR A 281 5.64 12.61 5.28
N PRO A 282 4.53 12.86 4.56
CA PRO A 282 4.45 12.51 3.15
C PRO A 282 5.60 13.18 2.36
N GLU A 283 6.03 12.54 1.27
CA GLU A 283 7.05 13.11 0.37
C GLU A 283 6.58 14.43 -0.25
N HIS A 284 5.27 14.55 -0.46
CA HIS A 284 4.63 15.72 -1.04
C HIS A 284 3.44 16.17 -0.19
N PHE A 285 3.46 17.42 0.26
CA PHE A 285 2.32 18.01 0.95
C PHE A 285 2.34 19.54 0.86
N ILE A 286 1.18 20.16 1.05
CA ILE A 286 1.02 21.61 1.09
C ILE A 286 1.23 22.07 2.52
N GLU A 287 2.18 22.97 2.73
CA GLU A 287 2.51 23.52 4.05
C GLU A 287 1.70 24.76 4.38
N SER A 288 1.54 25.65 3.39
CA SER A 288 0.75 26.88 3.59
C SER A 288 0.18 27.42 2.28
N ILE A 289 -0.86 28.21 2.41
CA ILE A 289 -1.51 28.93 1.33
C ILE A 289 -1.64 30.39 1.73
N GLU A 290 -1.12 31.30 0.92
CA GLU A 290 -1.32 32.72 1.05
C GLU A 290 -2.19 33.25 -0.10
N ILE A 291 -3.19 34.04 0.24
CA ILE A 291 -4.09 34.70 -0.70
C ILE A 291 -4.00 36.19 -0.50
N ARG A 292 -3.58 36.91 -1.54
CA ARG A 292 -3.43 38.37 -1.52
C ARG A 292 -4.37 39.01 -2.53
N ASP A 293 -5.07 40.03 -2.10
CA ASP A 293 -5.98 40.87 -2.86
C ASP A 293 -6.98 40.15 -3.77
N ALA A 294 -7.48 38.98 -3.36
CA ALA A 294 -8.64 38.39 -4.00
C ALA A 294 -9.89 39.20 -3.59
N ARG A 295 -10.95 39.14 -4.42
CA ARG A 295 -12.16 39.96 -4.21
C ARG A 295 -12.80 39.75 -2.84
N TYR A 296 -12.81 38.52 -2.32
CA TYR A 296 -13.50 38.17 -1.08
C TYR A 296 -12.54 37.75 0.06
N MET A 297 -11.21 37.72 -0.19
CA MET A 297 -10.24 37.24 0.77
C MET A 297 -8.88 37.94 0.59
N GLY A 298 -8.19 38.24 1.66
CA GLY A 298 -6.85 38.81 1.65
C GLY A 298 -6.78 40.26 1.11
N ARG A 299 -7.78 41.09 1.43
CA ARG A 299 -7.91 42.46 0.92
C ARG A 299 -6.98 43.45 1.63
N GLY A 300 -6.45 44.40 0.86
CA GLY A 300 -5.66 45.52 1.39
C GLY A 300 -4.28 45.09 1.85
N LYS A 301 -3.80 45.64 2.99
CA LYS A 301 -2.46 45.38 3.48
C LYS A 301 -2.28 44.02 4.15
N THR A 302 -3.37 43.33 4.51
CA THR A 302 -3.35 42.03 5.17
C THR A 302 -3.68 40.94 4.16
N PHE A 303 -2.81 39.92 4.03
CA PHE A 303 -3.10 38.74 3.26
C PHE A 303 -3.77 37.66 4.14
N ALA A 304 -4.54 36.79 3.54
CA ALA A 304 -5.06 35.62 4.23
C ALA A 304 -4.03 34.50 4.13
N SER A 305 -3.64 33.93 5.28
CA SER A 305 -2.71 32.80 5.33
C SER A 305 -3.35 31.63 6.05
N LEU A 306 -3.17 30.45 5.50
CA LEU A 306 -3.56 29.17 6.07
C LEU A 306 -2.32 28.29 6.17
N SER A 307 -1.93 27.94 7.39
CA SER A 307 -0.89 26.93 7.63
C SER A 307 -1.57 25.57 7.79
N LEU A 308 -1.01 24.54 7.16
CA LEU A 308 -1.61 23.21 7.08
C LEU A 308 -0.74 22.17 7.76
N ASN A 309 -1.39 21.14 8.30
CA ASN A 309 -0.73 19.93 8.76
C ASN A 309 -0.36 19.06 7.54
N PRO A 310 0.76 18.31 7.56
CA PRO A 310 1.13 17.42 6.45
C PRO A 310 0.10 16.34 6.10
N TYR A 311 -0.79 16.03 7.04
CA TYR A 311 -1.81 15.01 6.88
C TYR A 311 -3.19 15.61 6.59
N PHE A 312 -4.21 15.20 7.34
CA PHE A 312 -5.58 15.63 7.16
C PHE A 312 -5.84 17.03 7.72
N ASN A 313 -6.45 17.90 6.91
CA ASN A 313 -6.89 19.22 7.32
C ASN A 313 -8.38 19.41 6.96
N ALA A 314 -9.16 19.98 7.87
CA ALA A 314 -10.56 20.30 7.66
C ALA A 314 -10.76 21.83 7.57
N LEU A 315 -11.34 22.30 6.47
CA LEU A 315 -11.70 23.70 6.29
C LEU A 315 -13.19 23.90 6.58
N ILE A 316 -13.49 24.44 7.74
CA ILE A 316 -14.86 24.62 8.23
C ILE A 316 -15.30 26.08 8.12
N GLY A 317 -16.54 26.32 7.76
CA GLY A 317 -17.12 27.68 7.70
C GLY A 317 -18.47 27.71 7.00
N GLY A 318 -19.24 28.77 7.23
CA GLY A 318 -20.53 29.04 6.60
C GLY A 318 -20.43 29.30 5.10
N ARG A 319 -21.59 29.55 4.48
CA ARG A 319 -21.66 29.98 3.07
C ARG A 319 -20.99 31.35 2.88
N GLY A 320 -20.16 31.50 1.85
CA GLY A 320 -19.51 32.77 1.52
C GLY A 320 -18.21 33.07 2.29
N THR A 321 -17.74 32.18 3.19
CA THR A 321 -16.53 32.37 3.98
C THR A 321 -15.21 32.16 3.21
N GLY A 322 -15.26 31.85 1.91
CA GLY A 322 -14.08 31.71 1.06
C GLY A 322 -13.52 30.29 0.91
N LYS A 323 -14.17 29.25 1.42
CA LYS A 323 -13.72 27.85 1.27
C LYS A 323 -13.41 27.48 -0.19
N SER A 324 -14.33 27.80 -1.12
CA SER A 324 -14.13 27.55 -2.55
C SER A 324 -13.00 28.40 -3.13
N THR A 325 -12.75 29.60 -2.59
CA THR A 325 -11.63 30.46 -3.00
C THR A 325 -10.29 29.76 -2.76
N VAL A 326 -10.13 29.05 -1.63
CA VAL A 326 -8.92 28.27 -1.33
C VAL A 326 -8.69 27.19 -2.38
N VAL A 327 -9.73 26.42 -2.73
CA VAL A 327 -9.64 25.37 -3.76
C VAL A 327 -9.29 25.95 -5.14
N HIS A 328 -9.88 27.10 -5.48
CA HIS A 328 -9.58 27.77 -6.75
C HIS A 328 -8.18 28.37 -6.78
N ALA A 329 -7.68 28.92 -5.65
CA ALA A 329 -6.32 29.39 -5.52
C ALA A 329 -5.30 28.26 -5.72
N LEU A 330 -5.53 27.10 -5.11
CA LEU A 330 -4.73 25.90 -5.34
C LEU A 330 -4.74 25.50 -6.82
N ARG A 331 -5.92 25.46 -7.46
CA ARG A 331 -6.05 25.09 -8.88
C ARG A 331 -5.24 26.00 -9.79
N LEU A 332 -5.23 27.30 -9.52
CA LEU A 332 -4.44 28.28 -10.28
C LEU A 332 -2.93 28.13 -10.00
N ALA A 333 -2.53 28.02 -8.74
CA ALA A 333 -1.11 27.87 -8.38
C ALA A 333 -0.49 26.59 -8.95
N TYR A 334 -1.25 25.49 -8.98
CA TYR A 334 -0.83 24.19 -9.53
C TYR A 334 -1.07 24.04 -11.04
N ARG A 335 -1.63 25.07 -11.71
CA ARG A 335 -1.95 25.07 -13.16
C ARG A 335 -2.87 23.91 -13.58
N ARG A 336 -3.89 23.62 -12.75
CA ARG A 336 -4.87 22.52 -12.97
C ARG A 336 -6.22 23.01 -13.53
N GLU A 337 -6.25 24.14 -14.21
CA GLU A 337 -7.48 24.74 -14.77
C GLU A 337 -8.10 23.82 -15.84
N LYS A 338 -7.25 23.15 -16.62
CA LYS A 338 -7.68 22.28 -17.73
C LYS A 338 -8.34 20.98 -17.28
N GLU A 339 -8.21 20.59 -16.02
CA GLU A 339 -8.85 19.40 -15.46
C GLU A 339 -10.37 19.56 -15.27
N LEU A 340 -10.86 20.79 -15.30
CA LEU A 340 -12.27 21.08 -15.21
C LEU A 340 -12.91 21.12 -16.60
N LEU A 341 -13.89 20.25 -16.83
CA LEU A 341 -14.72 20.33 -18.02
C LEU A 341 -15.52 21.62 -17.99
N LEU A 342 -15.34 22.48 -19.00
CA LEU A 342 -16.05 23.78 -19.09
C LEU A 342 -17.57 23.63 -19.14
N SER A 343 -18.10 22.49 -19.57
CA SER A 343 -19.53 22.16 -19.57
C SER A 343 -20.07 21.78 -18.19
N SER A 344 -19.21 21.43 -17.23
CA SER A 344 -19.64 21.08 -15.87
C SER A 344 -19.98 22.31 -15.03
N GLU A 345 -20.84 22.14 -14.01
CA GLU A 345 -21.16 23.19 -13.04
C GLU A 345 -19.90 23.71 -12.33
N ALA A 346 -18.99 22.80 -11.95
CA ALA A 346 -17.70 23.14 -11.35
C ALA A 346 -16.82 23.97 -12.29
N GLY A 347 -16.78 23.61 -13.59
CA GLY A 347 -16.06 24.38 -14.62
C GLY A 347 -16.63 25.77 -14.84
N GLN A 348 -17.96 25.90 -14.89
CA GLN A 348 -18.63 27.20 -15.01
C GLN A 348 -18.40 28.10 -13.78
N THR A 349 -18.44 27.51 -12.58
CA THR A 349 -18.17 28.23 -11.33
C THR A 349 -16.72 28.70 -11.27
N PHE A 350 -15.77 27.85 -11.64
CA PHE A 350 -14.37 28.23 -11.73
C PHE A 350 -14.12 29.31 -12.80
N LYS A 351 -14.74 29.20 -13.98
CA LYS A 351 -14.65 30.20 -15.05
C LYS A 351 -15.11 31.58 -14.58
N ARG A 352 -16.22 31.66 -13.82
CA ARG A 352 -16.69 32.90 -13.20
C ARG A 352 -15.70 33.42 -12.17
N PHE A 353 -15.20 32.58 -11.29
CA PHE A 353 -14.20 32.94 -10.29
C PHE A 353 -12.92 33.50 -10.95
N ASN A 354 -12.43 32.87 -12.01
CA ASN A 354 -11.18 33.23 -12.71
C ASN A 354 -11.32 34.49 -13.60
N GLN A 355 -12.20 35.41 -13.25
CA GLN A 355 -12.39 36.70 -13.92
C GLN A 355 -12.06 37.84 -12.99
N VAL A 356 -11.43 38.87 -13.53
CA VAL A 356 -11.20 40.13 -12.82
C VAL A 356 -12.49 40.93 -12.77
N ALA A 357 -12.97 41.20 -11.57
CA ALA A 357 -14.18 42.02 -11.37
C ALA A 357 -13.90 43.47 -11.74
N LYS A 358 -14.64 44.00 -12.74
CA LYS A 358 -14.54 45.38 -13.21
C LYS A 358 -15.47 46.32 -12.44
N SER A 359 -16.54 45.76 -11.85
CA SER A 359 -17.52 46.51 -11.07
C SER A 359 -17.97 45.75 -9.82
N ARG A 360 -18.74 46.44 -8.96
CA ARG A 360 -19.30 45.82 -7.75
C ARG A 360 -20.25 44.67 -8.05
N ASN A 361 -20.91 44.70 -9.18
CA ASN A 361 -21.96 43.75 -9.58
C ASN A 361 -21.41 42.58 -10.40
N ASP A 362 -20.10 42.57 -10.76
CA ASP A 362 -19.49 41.48 -11.50
C ASP A 362 -19.37 40.24 -10.62
N GLU A 363 -19.36 39.05 -11.24
CA GLU A 363 -19.23 37.77 -10.53
C GLU A 363 -17.78 37.30 -10.36
N GLY A 364 -16.78 38.02 -10.92
CA GLY A 364 -15.37 37.66 -10.84
C GLY A 364 -14.85 37.59 -9.41
N GLY A 365 -14.00 36.62 -9.13
CA GLY A 365 -13.36 36.41 -7.82
C GLY A 365 -11.99 37.08 -7.68
N LEU A 366 -11.43 37.57 -8.79
CA LEU A 366 -10.09 38.15 -8.85
C LEU A 366 -10.11 39.69 -8.96
N ARG A 367 -8.96 40.30 -8.66
CA ARG A 367 -8.61 41.70 -8.91
C ARG A 367 -7.32 41.74 -9.72
N ALA A 368 -6.95 42.88 -10.25
CA ALA A 368 -5.73 43.04 -11.06
C ALA A 368 -4.46 42.60 -10.32
N GLU A 369 -4.40 42.86 -9.02
CA GLU A 369 -3.22 42.58 -8.16
C GLU A 369 -3.33 41.25 -7.40
N THR A 370 -4.36 40.44 -7.68
CA THR A 370 -4.53 39.14 -6.98
C THR A 370 -3.31 38.26 -7.19
N SER A 371 -2.80 37.74 -6.08
CA SER A 371 -1.76 36.69 -6.11
C SER A 371 -2.03 35.57 -5.12
N PHE A 372 -1.62 34.39 -5.48
CA PHE A 372 -1.66 33.19 -4.65
C PHE A 372 -0.25 32.64 -4.52
N CYS A 373 0.15 32.31 -3.29
CA CYS A 373 1.41 31.65 -3.01
C CYS A 373 1.12 30.36 -2.23
N VAL A 374 1.51 29.22 -2.77
CA VAL A 374 1.36 27.91 -2.13
C VAL A 374 2.74 27.39 -1.81
N GLN A 375 3.04 27.26 -0.52
CA GLN A 375 4.26 26.62 -0.07
C GLN A 375 4.03 25.12 0.03
N VAL A 376 4.91 24.36 -0.60
CA VAL A 376 4.82 22.90 -0.67
C VAL A 376 6.14 22.28 -0.26
N GLN A 377 6.07 21.14 0.38
CA GLN A 377 7.21 20.25 0.58
C GLN A 377 7.22 19.21 -0.52
N ARG A 378 8.38 18.97 -1.11
CA ARG A 378 8.62 17.91 -2.06
C ARG A 378 10.00 17.30 -1.81
N ASP A 379 10.03 16.00 -1.54
CA ASP A 379 11.27 15.26 -1.31
C ASP A 379 12.18 15.93 -0.24
N GLY A 380 11.55 16.53 0.78
CA GLY A 380 12.22 17.25 1.86
C GLY A 380 12.69 18.67 1.51
N ILE A 381 12.42 19.19 0.31
CA ILE A 381 12.76 20.54 -0.14
C ILE A 381 11.49 21.39 -0.19
N PRO A 382 11.49 22.56 0.48
CA PRO A 382 10.40 23.53 0.38
C PRO A 382 10.42 24.26 -0.98
N TYR A 383 9.25 24.35 -1.60
CA TYR A 383 9.01 25.16 -2.80
C TYR A 383 7.88 26.15 -2.57
N ARG A 384 7.86 27.25 -3.33
CA ARG A 384 6.73 28.16 -3.46
C ARG A 384 6.22 28.18 -4.89
N LEU A 385 4.93 27.88 -5.06
CA LEU A 385 4.23 28.00 -6.31
C LEU A 385 3.46 29.33 -6.28
N ILE A 386 3.89 30.28 -7.09
CA ILE A 386 3.34 31.64 -7.11
C ILE A 386 2.53 31.82 -8.39
N TRP A 387 1.28 32.24 -8.24
CA TRP A 387 0.41 32.66 -9.31
C TRP A 387 0.02 34.12 -9.14
N ARG A 388 0.03 34.93 -10.23
CA ARG A 388 -0.32 36.33 -10.23
C ARG A 388 -1.24 36.67 -11.40
N GLN A 389 -2.18 37.58 -11.16
CA GLN A 389 -3.13 38.06 -12.16
C GLN A 389 -2.57 39.22 -13.01
N ASP A 390 -1.51 39.88 -12.58
CA ASP A 390 -0.90 41.08 -13.23
C ASP A 390 -0.17 40.78 -14.54
N GLY A 391 -0.30 39.58 -15.06
CA GLY A 391 0.34 39.15 -16.32
C GLY A 391 1.79 38.69 -16.19
N GLN A 392 2.41 38.81 -14.99
CA GLN A 392 3.75 38.27 -14.74
C GLN A 392 3.76 36.74 -14.60
N GLY A 393 2.57 36.13 -14.61
CA GLY A 393 2.41 34.71 -14.69
C GLY A 393 2.80 33.95 -13.43
N HIS A 394 3.29 32.75 -13.66
CA HIS A 394 3.63 31.82 -12.59
C HIS A 394 5.12 31.89 -12.28
N ALA A 395 5.47 31.77 -11.02
CA ALA A 395 6.85 31.61 -10.57
C ALA A 395 6.96 30.38 -9.66
N VAL A 396 8.08 29.67 -9.74
CA VAL A 396 8.47 28.61 -8.84
C VAL A 396 9.74 29.04 -8.13
N GLU A 397 9.69 29.09 -6.80
CA GLU A 397 10.85 29.33 -5.95
C GLU A 397 11.18 28.06 -5.16
N GLU A 398 12.46 27.82 -4.89
CA GLU A 398 12.93 26.73 -4.05
C GLU A 398 13.76 27.25 -2.88
N TRP A 399 13.74 26.53 -1.78
CA TRP A 399 14.48 26.89 -0.60
C TRP A 399 15.97 26.61 -0.78
N ASP A 400 16.77 27.62 -0.58
CA ASP A 400 18.22 27.52 -0.54
C ASP A 400 18.70 27.42 0.90
N ALA A 401 19.23 26.28 1.27
CA ALA A 401 19.71 26.00 2.63
C ALA A 401 20.96 26.87 3.00
N ASP A 402 21.79 27.21 2.02
CA ASP A 402 23.02 27.99 2.25
C ASP A 402 22.71 29.45 2.59
N THR A 403 21.70 30.03 1.96
CA THR A 403 21.29 31.41 2.23
C THR A 403 20.10 31.53 3.18
N GLY A 404 19.43 30.43 3.53
CA GLY A 404 18.25 30.44 4.38
C GLY A 404 17.07 31.22 3.76
N SER A 405 16.95 31.26 2.43
CA SER A 405 15.93 32.02 1.72
C SER A 405 15.42 31.31 0.47
N PHE A 406 14.22 31.73 0.00
CA PHE A 406 13.68 31.23 -1.27
C PHE A 406 14.35 31.97 -2.45
N LYS A 407 14.76 31.21 -3.46
CA LYS A 407 15.32 31.68 -4.73
C LYS A 407 14.50 31.16 -5.90
N PRO A 408 14.48 31.87 -7.07
CA PRO A 408 13.87 31.30 -8.26
C PRO A 408 14.42 29.91 -8.58
N SER A 409 13.55 28.93 -8.75
CA SER A 409 13.96 27.58 -9.12
C SER A 409 14.47 27.56 -10.55
N VAL A 410 15.46 26.72 -10.84
CA VAL A 410 16.01 26.51 -12.19
C VAL A 410 14.90 26.17 -13.18
N SER A 411 13.97 25.29 -12.78
CA SER A 411 12.78 24.99 -13.58
C SER A 411 11.58 25.76 -13.08
N GLN A 412 10.89 26.43 -14.00
CA GLN A 412 9.63 27.16 -13.74
C GLN A 412 8.38 26.34 -14.08
N SER A 413 8.55 25.05 -14.45
CA SER A 413 7.43 24.18 -14.83
C SER A 413 6.66 23.71 -13.58
N VAL A 414 5.32 23.69 -13.70
CA VAL A 414 4.41 23.12 -12.71
C VAL A 414 3.62 22.03 -13.41
N THR A 415 4.16 20.81 -13.40
CA THR A 415 3.54 19.61 -14.01
C THR A 415 3.01 18.67 -12.95
N GLU A 416 2.20 17.72 -13.35
CA GLU A 416 1.66 16.68 -12.46
C GLU A 416 2.77 15.81 -11.85
N GLN A 417 3.79 15.49 -12.64
CA GLN A 417 4.93 14.68 -12.19
C GLN A 417 5.82 15.46 -11.21
N ARG A 418 5.96 16.76 -11.41
CA ARG A 418 6.82 17.60 -10.55
C ARG A 418 6.11 17.98 -9.25
N PHE A 419 4.84 18.39 -9.33
CA PHE A 419 4.03 18.80 -8.18
C PHE A 419 2.68 18.08 -8.23
N PRO A 420 2.65 16.80 -7.78
CA PRO A 420 1.42 16.02 -7.79
C PRO A 420 0.40 16.61 -6.82
N VAL A 421 -0.81 16.84 -7.33
CA VAL A 421 -1.97 17.26 -6.54
C VAL A 421 -3.25 16.80 -7.22
N ARG A 422 -4.26 16.44 -6.44
CA ARG A 422 -5.61 16.17 -6.93
C ARG A 422 -6.55 17.19 -6.35
N LEU A 423 -7.29 17.88 -7.21
CA LEU A 423 -8.18 18.96 -6.83
C LEU A 423 -9.62 18.66 -7.29
N PHE A 424 -10.51 18.54 -6.34
CA PHE A 424 -11.93 18.33 -6.60
C PHE A 424 -12.70 19.57 -6.17
N SER A 425 -13.48 20.14 -7.09
CA SER A 425 -14.44 21.20 -6.78
C SER A 425 -15.73 20.60 -6.21
N GLN A 426 -16.55 21.44 -5.57
CA GLN A 426 -17.85 21.03 -5.03
C GLN A 426 -18.69 20.36 -6.13
N GLY A 427 -19.29 19.24 -5.82
CA GLY A 427 -20.11 18.45 -6.74
C GLY A 427 -19.34 17.48 -7.66
N GLN A 428 -18.02 17.67 -7.89
CA GLN A 428 -17.26 16.75 -8.75
C GLN A 428 -17.20 15.33 -8.20
N ILE A 429 -16.97 15.16 -6.90
CA ILE A 429 -16.94 13.82 -6.28
C ILE A 429 -18.33 13.18 -6.32
N ALA A 430 -19.39 13.97 -6.10
CA ALA A 430 -20.77 13.49 -6.18
C ALA A 430 -21.13 13.07 -7.62
N ALA A 431 -20.70 13.82 -8.63
CA ALA A 431 -20.88 13.47 -10.03
C ALA A 431 -20.12 12.18 -10.38
N LEU A 432 -18.86 12.04 -9.93
CA LEU A 432 -18.07 10.82 -10.11
C LEU A 432 -18.74 9.61 -9.44
N ALA A 433 -19.33 9.78 -8.25
CA ALA A 433 -20.04 8.72 -7.54
C ALA A 433 -21.42 8.40 -8.17
N GLY A 434 -22.05 9.37 -8.83
CA GLY A 434 -23.36 9.20 -9.49
C GLY A 434 -23.28 8.51 -10.86
N ASP A 435 -22.20 8.73 -11.60
CA ASP A 435 -22.06 8.21 -12.97
C ASP A 435 -21.63 6.73 -13.03
N SER A 436 -20.81 6.25 -12.11
CA SER A 436 -20.54 4.82 -11.91
C SER A 436 -19.65 4.57 -10.69
N GLN A 437 -19.80 3.40 -10.04
CA GLN A 437 -18.88 2.94 -9.00
C GLN A 437 -17.42 2.84 -9.52
N HIS A 438 -17.22 2.58 -10.83
CA HIS A 438 -15.91 2.51 -11.46
C HIS A 438 -15.14 3.84 -11.44
N ALA A 439 -15.84 4.98 -11.58
CA ALA A 439 -15.19 6.29 -11.55
C ALA A 439 -14.61 6.60 -10.14
N LEU A 440 -15.34 6.24 -9.09
CA LEU A 440 -14.89 6.40 -7.71
C LEU A 440 -13.74 5.43 -7.39
N LEU A 441 -13.86 4.16 -7.81
CA LEU A 441 -12.79 3.16 -7.65
C LEU A 441 -11.50 3.62 -8.34
N LYS A 442 -11.58 4.18 -9.54
CA LYS A 442 -10.41 4.73 -10.24
C LYS A 442 -9.70 5.82 -9.43
N VAL A 443 -10.44 6.70 -8.77
CA VAL A 443 -9.84 7.74 -7.89
C VAL A 443 -9.13 7.11 -6.69
N ILE A 444 -9.72 6.05 -6.12
CA ILE A 444 -9.13 5.30 -5.00
C ILE A 444 -7.87 4.57 -5.45
N ASP A 445 -7.93 3.85 -6.57
CA ASP A 445 -6.82 3.11 -7.16
C ASP A 445 -5.64 4.02 -7.49
N ASP A 446 -5.93 5.15 -8.11
CA ASP A 446 -4.92 6.16 -8.40
C ASP A 446 -4.32 6.76 -7.11
N ALA A 447 -5.11 6.96 -6.05
CA ALA A 447 -4.62 7.46 -4.76
C ALA A 447 -3.78 6.43 -4.02
N ALA A 448 -4.10 5.15 -4.18
CA ALA A 448 -3.36 4.03 -3.60
C ALA A 448 -2.08 3.68 -4.38
N GLY A 449 -1.83 4.32 -5.54
CA GLY A 449 -0.63 4.06 -6.35
C GLY A 449 -0.64 2.69 -7.05
N THR A 450 -1.83 2.18 -7.41
CA THR A 450 -2.00 0.84 -7.98
C THR A 450 -1.72 0.73 -9.48
N GLN A 451 -1.04 1.72 -10.09
CA GLN A 451 -0.80 1.75 -11.54
C GLN A 451 -0.01 0.54 -12.04
N SER A 452 0.97 0.07 -11.25
CA SER A 452 1.77 -1.11 -11.60
C SER A 452 0.95 -2.39 -11.58
N GLN A 453 0.08 -2.55 -10.59
CA GLN A 453 -0.85 -3.69 -10.47
C GLN A 453 -1.89 -3.67 -11.59
N GLN A 454 -2.40 -2.48 -11.91
CA GLN A 454 -3.36 -2.29 -12.99
C GLN A 454 -2.74 -2.59 -14.37
N ALA A 455 -1.48 -2.18 -14.59
CA ALA A 455 -0.74 -2.53 -15.81
C ALA A 455 -0.51 -4.04 -15.91
N ALA A 456 -0.11 -4.70 -14.84
CA ALA A 456 0.08 -6.15 -14.78
C ALA A 456 -1.23 -6.91 -15.03
N PHE A 457 -2.35 -6.44 -14.44
CA PHE A 457 -3.68 -6.99 -14.69
C PHE A 457 -4.09 -6.90 -16.17
N GLU A 458 -3.95 -5.72 -16.80
CA GLU A 458 -4.29 -5.54 -18.21
C GLU A 458 -3.38 -6.33 -19.15
N GLU A 459 -2.11 -6.53 -18.79
CA GLU A 459 -1.19 -7.39 -19.51
C GLU A 459 -1.60 -8.86 -19.42
N ALA A 460 -1.88 -9.37 -18.21
CA ALA A 460 -2.33 -10.73 -17.98
C ALA A 460 -3.67 -11.00 -18.70
N LYS A 461 -4.59 -10.06 -18.66
CA LYS A 461 -5.88 -10.12 -19.36
C LYS A 461 -5.72 -10.19 -20.89
N ARG A 462 -4.83 -9.36 -21.47
CA ARG A 462 -4.52 -9.44 -22.90
C ARG A 462 -3.91 -10.79 -23.27
N ALA A 463 -2.94 -11.26 -22.50
CA ALA A 463 -2.31 -12.56 -22.71
C ALA A 463 -3.31 -13.71 -22.63
N PHE A 464 -4.25 -13.64 -21.65
CA PHE A 464 -5.36 -14.60 -21.54
C PHE A 464 -6.27 -14.60 -22.77
N LEU A 465 -6.68 -13.42 -23.25
CA LEU A 465 -7.54 -13.32 -24.44
C LEU A 465 -6.87 -13.84 -25.71
N VAL A 466 -5.56 -13.57 -25.87
CA VAL A 466 -4.76 -14.11 -26.97
C VAL A 466 -4.68 -15.64 -26.89
N ALA A 467 -4.35 -16.19 -25.73
CA ALA A 467 -4.29 -17.65 -25.54
C ALA A 467 -5.66 -18.30 -25.82
N ARG A 468 -6.75 -17.69 -25.38
CA ARG A 468 -8.12 -18.16 -25.64
C ARG A 468 -8.50 -18.11 -27.13
N ALA A 469 -8.07 -17.09 -27.85
CA ALA A 469 -8.28 -16.99 -29.29
C ALA A 469 -7.53 -18.09 -30.06
N GLN A 470 -6.27 -18.32 -29.70
CA GLN A 470 -5.45 -19.40 -30.26
C GLN A 470 -6.06 -20.79 -29.97
N MET A 471 -6.56 -21.01 -28.75
CA MET A 471 -7.25 -22.27 -28.42
C MET A 471 -8.47 -22.51 -29.30
N ARG A 472 -9.32 -21.49 -29.52
CA ARG A 472 -10.50 -21.62 -30.41
C ARG A 472 -10.13 -21.98 -31.86
N GLU A 473 -9.03 -21.41 -32.36
CA GLU A 473 -8.53 -21.75 -33.70
C GLU A 473 -8.07 -23.22 -33.76
N LEU A 474 -7.36 -23.68 -32.72
CA LEU A 474 -6.92 -25.07 -32.62
C LEU A 474 -8.09 -26.02 -32.45
N ASP A 475 -9.12 -25.68 -31.67
CA ASP A 475 -10.34 -26.48 -31.51
C ASP A 475 -11.00 -26.76 -32.86
N GLY A 476 -11.11 -25.77 -33.73
CA GLY A 476 -11.64 -25.95 -35.08
C GLY A 476 -10.86 -26.99 -35.91
N LYS A 477 -9.51 -26.91 -35.83
CA LYS A 477 -8.64 -27.88 -36.53
C LYS A 477 -8.69 -29.30 -35.92
N LEU A 478 -8.86 -29.41 -34.61
CA LEU A 478 -8.92 -30.67 -33.88
C LEU A 478 -10.23 -31.42 -34.09
N GLN A 479 -11.33 -30.76 -34.48
CA GLN A 479 -12.61 -31.43 -34.79
C GLN A 479 -12.50 -32.43 -35.95
N GLU A 480 -11.56 -32.23 -36.88
CA GLU A 480 -11.35 -33.13 -38.01
C GLU A 480 -10.67 -34.45 -37.64
N ARG A 481 -10.07 -34.52 -36.43
CA ARG A 481 -9.27 -35.68 -36.01
C ARG A 481 -10.05 -36.98 -35.97
N GLU A 482 -11.29 -36.93 -35.50
CA GLU A 482 -12.14 -38.12 -35.37
C GLU A 482 -12.51 -38.67 -36.75
N ALA A 483 -12.88 -37.79 -37.68
CA ALA A 483 -13.18 -38.17 -39.07
C ALA A 483 -11.97 -38.79 -39.78
N LEU A 484 -10.78 -38.20 -39.61
CA LEU A 484 -9.54 -38.73 -40.17
C LEU A 484 -9.15 -40.07 -39.54
N THR A 485 -9.41 -40.28 -38.27
CA THR A 485 -9.15 -41.53 -37.56
C THR A 485 -10.03 -42.65 -38.11
N LEU A 486 -11.33 -42.38 -38.31
CA LEU A 486 -12.29 -43.33 -38.90
C LEU A 486 -11.93 -43.66 -40.35
N ALA A 487 -11.54 -42.63 -41.15
CA ALA A 487 -11.10 -42.84 -42.52
C ALA A 487 -9.84 -43.74 -42.60
N LEU A 488 -8.87 -43.51 -41.69
CA LEU A 488 -7.67 -44.35 -41.60
C LEU A 488 -8.01 -45.82 -41.26
N GLN A 489 -8.91 -46.04 -40.32
CA GLN A 489 -9.38 -47.40 -39.97
C GLN A 489 -10.06 -48.12 -41.15
N ASP A 490 -10.83 -47.39 -41.95
CA ASP A 490 -11.49 -47.95 -43.13
C ASP A 490 -10.47 -48.37 -44.20
N ILE A 491 -9.48 -47.51 -44.47
CA ILE A 491 -8.39 -47.84 -45.39
C ILE A 491 -7.55 -49.01 -44.88
N GLN A 492 -7.25 -49.07 -43.59
CA GLN A 492 -6.54 -50.23 -43.01
C GLN A 492 -7.31 -51.53 -43.19
N ARG A 493 -8.65 -51.50 -43.00
CA ARG A 493 -9.51 -52.67 -43.28
C ARG A 493 -9.49 -53.10 -44.75
N LYS A 494 -9.50 -52.16 -45.69
CA LYS A 494 -9.39 -52.44 -47.12
C LYS A 494 -8.04 -53.05 -47.48
N LEU A 495 -6.94 -52.52 -46.93
CA LEU A 495 -5.59 -53.05 -47.14
C LEU A 495 -5.39 -54.45 -46.59
N ALA A 496 -6.00 -54.77 -45.42
CA ALA A 496 -5.94 -56.11 -44.82
C ALA A 496 -6.53 -57.21 -45.73
N ARG A 497 -7.44 -56.86 -46.66
CA ARG A 497 -7.99 -57.86 -47.64
C ARG A 497 -6.94 -58.21 -48.72
N PHE A 498 -5.92 -57.44 -48.97
CA PHE A 498 -4.83 -57.70 -49.89
C PHE A 498 -3.65 -58.46 -49.25
N GLU A 499 -3.63 -58.67 -47.93
CA GLU A 499 -2.52 -59.29 -47.20
C GLU A 499 -2.56 -60.81 -47.21
N VAL A 500 -3.51 -61.43 -47.94
CA VAL A 500 -3.75 -62.90 -47.92
C VAL A 500 -2.90 -63.68 -48.96
N ALA A 501 -2.02 -63.05 -49.74
CA ALA A 501 -1.19 -63.70 -50.76
C ALA A 501 0.33 -63.52 -50.46
N ASP A 502 1.17 -64.41 -51.04
CA ASP A 502 2.65 -64.46 -50.92
C ASP A 502 3.38 -63.11 -51.22
N HIS A 503 2.66 -62.17 -51.78
CA HIS A 503 3.11 -60.82 -52.06
C HIS A 503 3.07 -59.85 -50.85
N ALA A 504 2.44 -60.22 -49.73
CA ALA A 504 2.26 -59.40 -48.54
C ALA A 504 3.60 -58.93 -47.93
N ALA A 505 4.62 -59.75 -47.91
CA ALA A 505 5.94 -59.44 -47.40
C ALA A 505 6.64 -58.33 -48.22
N LEU A 506 6.52 -58.43 -49.55
CA LEU A 506 7.11 -57.46 -50.51
C LEU A 506 6.39 -56.11 -50.40
N LEU A 507 5.09 -56.13 -50.34
CA LEU A 507 4.25 -54.94 -50.17
C LEU A 507 4.50 -54.29 -48.81
N LYS A 508 4.62 -55.05 -47.73
CA LYS A 508 4.95 -54.55 -46.39
C LYS A 508 6.34 -53.92 -46.32
N ASN A 509 7.34 -54.52 -47.04
CA ASN A 509 8.66 -53.97 -47.11
C ASN A 509 8.67 -52.63 -47.89
N TYR A 510 8.00 -52.56 -49.03
CA TYR A 510 7.84 -51.32 -49.79
C TYR A 510 7.13 -50.23 -48.99
N GLN A 511 6.05 -50.54 -48.29
CA GLN A 511 5.34 -49.59 -47.45
C GLN A 511 6.26 -49.02 -46.35
N ARG A 512 7.00 -49.90 -45.68
CA ARG A 512 7.93 -49.49 -44.60
C ARG A 512 9.05 -48.59 -45.13
N THR A 513 9.68 -48.96 -46.24
CA THR A 513 10.78 -48.19 -46.83
C THR A 513 10.29 -46.81 -47.34
N ASN A 514 9.12 -46.77 -47.95
CA ASN A 514 8.51 -45.55 -48.43
C ASN A 514 8.11 -44.59 -47.27
N GLN A 515 7.61 -45.17 -46.15
CA GLN A 515 7.32 -44.39 -44.94
C GLN A 515 8.59 -43.83 -44.32
N GLN A 516 9.68 -44.62 -44.26
CA GLN A 516 10.98 -44.16 -43.78
C GLN A 516 11.54 -43.01 -44.62
N SER A 517 11.45 -43.12 -45.94
CA SER A 517 11.90 -42.08 -46.87
C SER A 517 11.16 -40.73 -46.64
N ARG A 518 9.84 -40.80 -46.46
CA ARG A 518 9.03 -39.60 -46.25
C ARG A 518 9.29 -38.95 -44.89
N GLU A 519 9.49 -39.76 -43.84
CA GLU A 519 9.78 -39.22 -42.51
C GLU A 519 11.12 -38.49 -42.49
N LEU A 520 12.12 -39.03 -43.16
CA LEU A 520 13.42 -38.35 -43.33
C LEU A 520 13.30 -37.05 -44.13
N GLU A 521 12.55 -37.09 -45.25
CA GLU A 521 12.31 -35.89 -46.05
C GLU A 521 11.65 -34.78 -45.22
N ARG A 522 10.66 -35.14 -44.40
CA ARG A 522 9.99 -34.22 -43.50
C ARG A 522 10.96 -33.61 -42.49
N GLN A 523 11.95 -34.38 -41.99
CA GLN A 523 12.96 -33.82 -41.07
C GLN A 523 13.87 -32.79 -41.77
N PHE A 524 14.23 -33.05 -43.02
CA PHE A 524 14.97 -32.08 -43.82
C PHE A 524 14.15 -30.81 -44.10
N GLU A 525 12.89 -30.97 -44.50
CA GLU A 525 11.97 -29.84 -44.67
C GLU A 525 11.85 -28.98 -43.41
N ALA A 526 11.65 -29.62 -42.25
CA ALA A 526 11.56 -28.92 -40.96
C ALA A 526 12.86 -28.16 -40.61
N SER A 527 14.04 -28.72 -40.96
CA SER A 527 15.31 -28.03 -40.73
C SER A 527 15.47 -26.80 -41.63
N VAL A 528 14.98 -26.86 -42.84
CA VAL A 528 14.98 -25.71 -43.79
C VAL A 528 14.01 -24.62 -43.31
N GLU A 529 12.82 -24.99 -42.84
CA GLU A 529 11.86 -24.06 -42.24
C GLU A 529 12.48 -23.35 -41.02
N LEU A 530 13.13 -24.11 -40.12
CA LEU A 530 13.80 -23.54 -38.96
C LEU A 530 14.91 -22.56 -39.35
N ALA A 531 15.75 -22.93 -40.34
CA ALA A 531 16.81 -22.04 -40.87
C ALA A 531 16.22 -20.74 -41.46
N THR A 532 15.06 -20.85 -42.11
CA THR A 532 14.34 -19.71 -42.69
C THR A 532 13.79 -18.80 -41.59
N HIS A 533 13.17 -19.35 -40.57
CA HIS A 533 12.69 -18.58 -39.41
C HIS A 533 13.82 -17.84 -38.68
N LEU A 534 14.97 -18.49 -38.51
CA LEU A 534 16.15 -17.85 -37.91
C LEU A 534 16.67 -16.68 -38.78
N LYS A 535 16.63 -16.81 -40.11
CA LYS A 535 16.99 -15.70 -41.04
C LYS A 535 16.04 -14.52 -40.88
N THR A 536 14.73 -14.81 -40.87
CA THR A 536 13.71 -13.77 -40.62
C THR A 536 13.94 -13.08 -39.27
N LEU A 537 14.22 -13.85 -38.22
CA LEU A 537 14.55 -13.29 -36.91
C LEU A 537 15.80 -12.40 -36.94
N ALA A 538 16.82 -12.81 -37.68
CA ALA A 538 18.03 -11.98 -37.87
C ALA A 538 17.71 -10.66 -38.59
N ASP A 539 16.83 -10.71 -39.60
CA ASP A 539 16.39 -9.53 -40.34
C ASP A 539 15.55 -8.56 -39.48
N ASP A 540 14.80 -9.08 -38.50
CA ASP A 540 14.01 -8.29 -37.54
C ASP A 540 14.87 -7.62 -36.46
N LEU A 541 16.12 -8.06 -36.26
CA LEU A 541 17.05 -7.44 -35.32
C LEU A 541 17.65 -6.16 -35.93
N LEU A 542 16.85 -5.10 -35.89
CA LEU A 542 17.23 -3.78 -36.41
C LEU A 542 17.80 -2.89 -35.29
N VAL A 543 18.66 -2.02 -35.65
CA VAL A 543 19.21 -0.95 -34.80
C VAL A 543 18.56 0.35 -35.25
N GLU A 544 17.94 1.05 -34.33
CA GLU A 544 17.37 2.37 -34.61
C GLU A 544 18.40 3.45 -34.33
N ASP A 545 18.56 4.36 -35.27
CA ASP A 545 19.43 5.53 -35.11
C ASP A 545 18.82 6.52 -34.11
N LEU A 546 19.69 7.14 -33.32
CA LEU A 546 19.26 8.21 -32.44
C LEU A 546 18.78 9.43 -33.23
N PRO A 547 17.76 10.16 -32.75
CA PRO A 547 17.32 11.39 -33.40
C PRO A 547 18.48 12.39 -33.56
N GLU A 548 18.62 12.95 -34.75
CA GLU A 548 19.65 13.96 -35.04
C GLU A 548 19.50 15.18 -34.11
N GLY A 549 20.61 15.62 -33.54
CA GLY A 549 20.67 16.83 -32.70
C GLY A 549 20.14 16.70 -31.27
N LEU A 550 19.77 15.47 -30.84
CA LEU A 550 19.29 15.25 -29.46
C LEU A 550 20.45 15.10 -28.46
N PHE A 551 21.61 14.62 -28.88
CA PHE A 551 22.78 14.39 -28.04
C PHE A 551 23.99 15.17 -28.54
N ASP A 552 24.70 15.84 -27.63
CA ASP A 552 25.97 16.49 -27.93
C ASP A 552 27.15 15.51 -27.76
N THR A 553 27.99 15.41 -28.73
CA THR A 553 29.14 14.47 -28.75
C THR A 553 30.16 14.76 -27.65
N THR A 554 30.18 16.00 -27.13
CA THR A 554 31.15 16.44 -26.13
C THR A 554 30.62 16.26 -24.71
N GLU A 555 29.33 16.58 -24.48
CA GLU A 555 28.71 16.51 -23.14
C GLU A 555 28.08 15.13 -22.87
N ASP A 556 27.50 14.51 -23.90
CA ASP A 556 26.76 13.23 -23.76
C ASP A 556 27.60 12.01 -24.18
N GLY A 557 28.91 12.16 -24.34
CA GLY A 557 29.83 11.10 -24.75
C GLY A 557 29.66 9.75 -24.03
N PRO A 558 29.52 9.70 -22.70
CA PRO A 558 29.28 8.45 -21.97
C PRO A 558 27.95 7.77 -22.32
N ALA A 559 26.89 8.55 -22.55
CA ALA A 559 25.57 8.02 -22.94
C ALA A 559 25.62 7.47 -24.37
N LEU A 560 26.24 8.20 -25.28
CA LEU A 560 26.48 7.76 -26.67
C LEU A 560 27.32 6.49 -26.72
N GLY A 561 28.33 6.36 -25.85
CA GLY A 561 29.14 5.14 -25.69
C GLY A 561 28.32 3.92 -25.29
N ILE A 562 27.36 4.09 -24.37
CA ILE A 562 26.44 3.01 -23.95
C ILE A 562 25.53 2.59 -25.12
N VAL A 563 24.97 3.55 -25.85
CA VAL A 563 24.12 3.25 -27.01
C VAL A 563 24.92 2.55 -28.10
N GLN A 564 26.14 3.00 -28.40
CA GLN A 564 27.02 2.33 -29.35
C GLN A 564 27.37 0.90 -28.94
N ALA A 565 27.62 0.67 -27.63
CA ALA A 565 27.87 -0.67 -27.11
C ALA A 565 26.61 -1.58 -27.23
N LEU A 566 25.42 -1.03 -26.99
CA LEU A 566 24.15 -1.73 -27.18
C LEU A 566 23.91 -2.07 -28.66
N HIS A 567 24.12 -1.12 -29.58
CA HIS A 567 24.02 -1.34 -31.02
C HIS A 567 25.00 -2.42 -31.50
N ALA A 568 26.25 -2.36 -31.02
CA ALA A 568 27.25 -3.39 -31.32
C ALA A 568 26.83 -4.78 -30.81
N ALA A 569 26.20 -4.86 -29.66
CA ALA A 569 25.68 -6.11 -29.10
C ALA A 569 24.52 -6.67 -29.94
N ILE A 570 23.59 -5.83 -30.40
CA ILE A 570 22.46 -6.21 -31.28
C ILE A 570 23.00 -6.70 -32.63
N ILE A 571 23.95 -5.98 -33.25
CA ILE A 571 24.58 -6.38 -34.51
C ILE A 571 25.28 -7.73 -34.35
N LYS A 572 25.98 -7.93 -33.24
CA LYS A 572 26.65 -9.20 -32.96
C LYS A 572 25.64 -10.34 -32.79
N ALA A 573 24.55 -10.11 -32.07
CA ALA A 573 23.47 -11.09 -31.91
C ALA A 573 22.86 -11.45 -33.28
N ARG A 574 22.58 -10.47 -34.13
CA ARG A 574 22.12 -10.68 -35.52
C ARG A 574 23.05 -11.60 -36.30
N GLN A 575 24.34 -11.28 -36.28
CA GLN A 575 25.37 -12.08 -37.01
C GLN A 575 25.43 -13.52 -36.49
N GLU A 576 25.32 -13.74 -35.20
CA GLU A 576 25.32 -15.09 -34.62
C GLU A 576 24.05 -15.88 -35.00
N VAL A 577 22.88 -15.25 -35.01
CA VAL A 577 21.63 -15.89 -35.47
C VAL A 577 21.72 -16.25 -36.95
N GLU A 578 22.22 -15.34 -37.77
CA GLU A 578 22.42 -15.58 -39.20
C GLU A 578 23.45 -16.69 -39.45
N ARG A 579 24.55 -16.72 -38.70
CA ARG A 579 25.56 -17.78 -38.75
C ARG A 579 24.95 -19.15 -38.41
N VAL A 580 24.11 -19.24 -37.37
CA VAL A 580 23.41 -20.48 -36.98
C VAL A 580 22.44 -20.93 -38.08
N ALA A 581 21.70 -20.00 -38.69
CA ALA A 581 20.79 -20.31 -39.81
C ALA A 581 21.54 -20.90 -41.00
N ASN A 582 22.66 -20.26 -41.39
CA ASN A 582 23.49 -20.74 -42.51
C ASN A 582 24.10 -22.11 -42.18
N MET A 583 24.63 -22.30 -40.99
CA MET A 583 25.16 -23.60 -40.52
C MET A 583 24.12 -24.71 -40.60
N LEU A 584 22.87 -24.45 -40.18
CA LEU A 584 21.77 -25.44 -40.30
C LEU A 584 21.46 -25.77 -41.76
N GLN A 585 21.44 -24.78 -42.62
CA GLN A 585 21.18 -24.96 -44.06
C GLN A 585 22.29 -25.77 -44.76
N GLU A 586 23.55 -25.44 -44.51
CA GLU A 586 24.70 -26.16 -45.03
C GLU A 586 24.76 -27.61 -44.51
N CYS A 587 24.59 -27.79 -43.21
CA CYS A 587 24.55 -29.11 -42.58
C CYS A 587 23.41 -29.97 -43.18
N GLY A 588 22.24 -29.37 -43.40
CA GLY A 588 21.11 -30.06 -44.01
C GLY A 588 21.42 -30.54 -45.46
N GLN A 589 22.13 -29.72 -46.24
CA GLN A 589 22.55 -30.10 -47.62
C GLN A 589 23.58 -31.24 -47.63
N VAL A 590 24.60 -31.14 -46.73
CA VAL A 590 25.64 -32.19 -46.63
C VAL A 590 25.03 -33.52 -46.21
N LEU A 591 24.20 -33.51 -45.12
CA LEU A 591 23.56 -34.72 -44.64
C LEU A 591 22.58 -35.33 -45.62
N ARG A 592 21.91 -34.50 -46.45
CA ARG A 592 21.07 -34.99 -47.57
C ARG A 592 21.91 -35.73 -48.60
N GLY A 593 23.06 -35.21 -49.00
CA GLY A 593 23.99 -35.88 -49.92
C GLY A 593 24.55 -37.17 -49.34
N GLU A 594 24.89 -37.23 -48.06
CA GLU A 594 25.32 -38.45 -47.36
C GLU A 594 24.20 -39.50 -47.33
N MET A 595 22.97 -39.08 -47.08
CA MET A 595 21.80 -39.96 -47.09
C MET A 595 21.61 -40.59 -48.45
N GLU A 596 21.68 -39.84 -49.56
CA GLU A 596 21.52 -40.31 -50.92
C GLU A 596 22.63 -41.29 -51.33
N ALA A 597 23.83 -41.11 -50.82
CA ALA A 597 24.98 -42.01 -51.03
C ALA A 597 24.96 -43.27 -50.14
N SER A 598 24.05 -43.35 -49.20
CA SER A 598 24.03 -44.40 -48.19
C SER A 598 23.49 -45.75 -48.70
N PRO A 599 23.95 -46.89 -48.14
CA PRO A 599 23.34 -48.22 -48.41
C PRO A 599 21.84 -48.30 -48.07
N TRP A 600 21.38 -47.42 -47.19
CA TRP A 600 19.97 -47.31 -46.87
C TRP A 600 19.15 -46.79 -48.04
N PHE A 601 19.62 -45.75 -48.72
CA PHE A 601 18.96 -45.17 -49.90
C PHE A 601 18.93 -46.17 -51.07
N ALA A 602 20.02 -46.91 -51.28
CA ALA A 602 20.07 -47.98 -52.26
C ALA A 602 19.02 -49.10 -51.97
N ARG A 603 18.80 -49.44 -50.66
CA ARG A 603 17.78 -50.39 -50.24
C ARG A 603 16.36 -49.89 -50.55
N ILE A 604 16.10 -48.59 -50.39
CA ILE A 604 14.81 -48.00 -50.76
C ILE A 604 14.59 -48.09 -52.27
N GLY A 605 15.60 -47.81 -53.07
CA GLY A 605 15.56 -47.97 -54.51
C GLY A 605 15.26 -49.41 -54.93
N ALA A 606 15.92 -50.39 -54.30
CA ALA A 606 15.67 -51.82 -54.57
C ALA A 606 14.23 -52.25 -54.18
N ALA A 607 13.70 -51.76 -53.04
CA ALA A 607 12.34 -52.05 -52.64
C ALA A 607 11.29 -51.43 -53.59
N LYS A 608 11.55 -50.26 -54.11
CA LYS A 608 10.72 -49.58 -55.13
C LYS A 608 10.70 -50.37 -56.45
N THR A 609 11.88 -50.81 -56.93
CA THR A 609 11.99 -51.64 -58.15
C THR A 609 11.27 -52.98 -57.99
N ALA A 610 11.44 -53.65 -56.84
CA ALA A 610 10.75 -54.90 -56.55
C ALA A 610 9.22 -54.75 -56.54
N TYR A 611 8.73 -53.61 -56.01
CA TYR A 611 7.30 -53.27 -56.04
C TYR A 611 6.75 -53.03 -57.44
N GLU A 612 7.49 -52.32 -58.30
CA GLU A 612 7.06 -52.08 -59.69
C GLU A 612 7.05 -53.37 -60.52
N LEU A 613 7.99 -54.30 -60.27
CA LEU A 613 7.97 -55.65 -60.87
C LEU A 613 6.77 -56.47 -60.40
N LEU A 614 6.48 -56.43 -59.11
CA LEU A 614 5.29 -57.12 -58.55
C LEU A 614 4.00 -56.55 -59.14
N LYS A 615 3.91 -55.25 -59.31
CA LYS A 615 2.77 -54.55 -59.88
C LYS A 615 2.54 -54.98 -61.34
N ALA A 616 3.60 -55.12 -62.10
CA ALA A 616 3.54 -55.59 -63.49
C ALA A 616 3.08 -57.05 -63.54
N ASP A 617 3.54 -57.94 -62.63
CA ASP A 617 3.15 -59.32 -62.54
C ASP A 617 1.66 -59.54 -62.19
N LEU A 618 1.20 -58.72 -61.18
CA LEU A 618 -0.21 -58.71 -60.79
C LEU A 618 -1.16 -58.28 -61.94
N GLN A 619 -0.72 -57.33 -62.75
CA GLN A 619 -1.47 -56.89 -63.94
C GLN A 619 -1.57 -58.00 -64.98
N GLN A 620 -0.52 -58.84 -65.19
CA GLN A 620 -0.54 -60.02 -66.08
C GLN A 620 -1.41 -61.10 -65.57
N GLN A 621 -1.59 -61.25 -64.26
CA GLN A 621 -2.45 -62.31 -63.61
C GLN A 621 -3.92 -61.92 -63.54
N GLY A 622 -4.36 -60.84 -64.17
CA GLY A 622 -5.76 -60.43 -64.27
C GLY A 622 -6.36 -59.78 -63.01
N VAL A 623 -5.52 -59.30 -62.10
CA VAL A 623 -5.98 -58.46 -60.99
C VAL A 623 -6.38 -57.13 -61.57
N SER A 624 -7.65 -56.80 -61.52
CA SER A 624 -8.29 -55.75 -62.28
C SER A 624 -7.82 -54.31 -61.91
N ASP A 625 -7.17 -54.11 -60.78
CA ASP A 625 -6.52 -52.79 -60.50
C ASP A 625 -5.39 -52.87 -59.44
N PRO A 626 -4.14 -53.21 -59.84
CA PRO A 626 -2.96 -53.10 -58.98
C PRO A 626 -2.74 -51.65 -58.48
N SER A 627 -3.35 -50.67 -59.16
CA SER A 627 -3.25 -49.25 -58.80
C SER A 627 -4.08 -48.94 -57.54
N GLU A 628 -5.14 -49.70 -57.24
CA GLU A 628 -5.98 -49.49 -56.06
C GLU A 628 -5.20 -49.73 -54.76
N TYR A 629 -4.36 -50.75 -54.70
CA TYR A 629 -3.46 -50.98 -53.56
C TYR A 629 -2.48 -49.80 -53.39
N GLY A 630 -1.83 -49.37 -54.46
CA GLY A 630 -0.92 -48.24 -54.40
C GLY A 630 -1.61 -46.94 -54.01
N ARG A 631 -2.87 -46.76 -54.42
CA ARG A 631 -3.70 -45.60 -54.04
C ARG A 631 -4.07 -45.66 -52.56
N LEU A 632 -4.51 -46.80 -52.05
CA LEU A 632 -4.84 -47.00 -50.64
C LEU A 632 -3.62 -46.80 -49.71
N VAL A 633 -2.44 -47.26 -50.15
CA VAL A 633 -1.18 -47.05 -49.42
C VAL A 633 -0.82 -45.57 -49.34
N LYS A 634 -0.92 -44.87 -50.45
CA LYS A 634 -0.67 -43.40 -50.46
C LYS A 634 -1.65 -42.64 -49.58
N GLU A 635 -2.93 -43.00 -49.67
CA GLU A 635 -3.97 -42.35 -48.87
C GLU A 635 -3.83 -42.66 -47.36
N LYS A 636 -3.46 -43.89 -47.00
CA LYS A 636 -3.09 -44.25 -45.61
C LYS A 636 -1.99 -43.35 -45.08
N GLN A 637 -0.91 -43.19 -45.87
CA GLN A 637 0.24 -42.33 -45.47
C GLN A 637 -0.14 -40.87 -45.33
N ARG A 638 -1.01 -40.36 -46.23
CA ARG A 638 -1.54 -39.00 -46.13
C ARG A 638 -2.28 -38.80 -44.81
N LEU A 639 -3.22 -39.69 -44.48
CA LEU A 639 -4.02 -39.65 -43.27
C LEU A 639 -3.17 -39.79 -42.01
N GLU A 640 -2.18 -40.67 -42.00
CA GLU A 640 -1.23 -40.81 -40.90
C GLU A 640 -0.41 -39.53 -40.68
N THR A 641 -0.01 -38.87 -41.76
CA THR A 641 0.72 -37.62 -41.68
C THR A 641 -0.16 -36.49 -41.12
N GLU A 642 -1.40 -36.39 -41.58
CA GLU A 642 -2.36 -35.39 -41.07
C GLU A 642 -2.69 -35.64 -39.58
N LEU A 643 -2.89 -36.91 -39.19
CA LEU A 643 -3.11 -37.24 -37.77
C LEU A 643 -1.92 -36.93 -36.88
N LYS A 644 -0.69 -37.09 -37.35
CA LYS A 644 0.52 -36.67 -36.62
C LYS A 644 0.57 -35.16 -36.45
N LYS A 645 0.22 -34.37 -37.48
CA LYS A 645 0.11 -32.92 -37.38
C LYS A 645 -0.93 -32.51 -36.32
N LEU A 646 -2.09 -33.16 -36.32
CA LEU A 646 -3.13 -32.91 -35.34
C LEU A 646 -2.73 -33.33 -33.89
N GLN A 647 -1.89 -34.33 -33.71
CA GLN A 647 -1.33 -34.69 -32.40
C GLN A 647 -0.41 -33.60 -31.86
N ALA A 648 0.41 -32.98 -32.72
CA ALA A 648 1.25 -31.84 -32.34
C ALA A 648 0.38 -30.63 -31.94
N LEU A 649 -0.69 -30.35 -32.70
CA LEU A 649 -1.65 -29.30 -32.36
C LEU A 649 -2.39 -29.55 -31.05
N GLN A 650 -2.72 -30.84 -30.77
CA GLN A 650 -3.32 -31.23 -29.48
C GLN A 650 -2.41 -30.95 -28.29
N LYS A 651 -1.11 -31.18 -28.43
CA LYS A 651 -0.13 -30.84 -27.40
C LYS A 651 -0.08 -29.32 -27.19
N GLN A 652 0.01 -28.57 -28.27
CA GLN A 652 0.00 -27.10 -28.22
C GLN A 652 -1.29 -26.55 -27.57
N HIS A 653 -2.45 -27.12 -27.89
CA HIS A 653 -3.72 -26.76 -27.26
C HIS A 653 -3.69 -27.00 -25.74
N THR A 654 -3.13 -28.12 -25.29
CA THR A 654 -3.00 -28.43 -23.87
C THR A 654 -2.09 -27.43 -23.15
N GLU A 655 -0.95 -27.09 -23.76
CA GLU A 655 -0.01 -26.09 -23.22
C GLU A 655 -0.67 -24.70 -23.11
N LEU A 656 -1.42 -24.28 -24.14
CA LEU A 656 -2.18 -23.02 -24.11
C LEU A 656 -3.26 -23.02 -23.05
N ARG A 657 -3.91 -24.16 -22.82
CA ARG A 657 -4.95 -24.32 -21.77
C ARG A 657 -4.36 -24.13 -20.38
N GLU A 658 -3.21 -24.73 -20.10
CA GLU A 658 -2.52 -24.56 -18.81
C GLU A 658 -2.01 -23.11 -18.64
N LYS A 659 -1.48 -22.51 -19.71
CA LYS A 659 -1.10 -21.10 -19.70
C LYS A 659 -2.31 -20.19 -19.43
N ALA A 660 -3.43 -20.42 -20.09
CA ALA A 660 -4.64 -19.64 -19.88
C ALA A 660 -5.18 -19.79 -18.45
N LYS A 661 -5.09 -20.98 -17.85
CA LYS A 661 -5.45 -21.23 -16.45
C LYS A 661 -4.56 -20.44 -15.49
N SER A 662 -3.25 -20.50 -15.66
CA SER A 662 -2.29 -19.72 -14.84
C SER A 662 -2.51 -18.21 -14.96
N LEU A 663 -2.80 -17.71 -16.17
CA LEU A 663 -3.11 -16.29 -16.38
C LEU A 663 -4.43 -15.88 -15.71
N LEU A 664 -5.42 -16.77 -15.68
CA LEU A 664 -6.70 -16.51 -14.99
C LEU A 664 -6.55 -16.45 -13.46
N GLU A 665 -5.60 -17.18 -12.91
CA GLU A 665 -5.26 -17.12 -11.47
C GLU A 665 -4.51 -15.81 -11.10
N GLN A 666 -3.88 -15.16 -12.08
CA GLN A 666 -3.21 -13.87 -11.92
C GLN A 666 -4.16 -12.67 -12.10
N VAL A 667 -5.29 -12.86 -12.78
CA VAL A 667 -6.35 -11.88 -13.01
C VAL A 667 -7.40 -11.92 -11.91
#